data_8aca0805f77ff20128180f9f54fa533b
#
_entry.id   8aca0805f77ff20128180f9f54fa533b
#
_cell.length_a   1.000
_cell.length_b   1.000
_cell.length_c   1.000
_cell.angle_alpha   90.00
_cell.angle_beta   90.00
_cell.angle_gamma   90.00
#
_symmetry.space_group_name_H-M   'P 1'
#
loop_
_entity.id
_entity.type
_entity.pdbx_description
1 polymer ?
#
loop_
_entity_poly.entity_id
_entity_poly.type
_entity_poly.pdbx_seq_one_letter_code
_entity_poly.pdbx_strand_id
1 'polypeptide(L)'
;MFRITNTIAANKKQMRLSIFTFIAILIILVSRPAHSMPDAENNVLKYTLSGYVHDHSNGEMLIGVTVFCNEIKTGVTTNVYGFYSLSLASGKYTIRYSYVGFETQEKILQLDKNQAIDVNLKPVELELGEVVITGKRTDENVRAPEMSMAKLDIKTIRKVPALLGEIDIVKVIQLLPGVQATSEGSTGFSVRGGSSDQNLIILDEATIHNASHLLGFFSVFNNDAIKEVTLYKGDIPAAYGGRLSSLLDVRMRDGNSKKFGITGSIGTVSSKLTLEGPIIKDRTTYLVSGRRTYADLFLPFAKDENVRDNKLYFYDFNLKLSHVVNDNNRLYLSGYSGRDTFKNQFAAMGFGNQIASFRWNHLFSKKLFFNFSLIYSRYNYELGTPEGEATSFKWTSMMRDYSTRFDFTHYLTDKHTLKFGATAMFHEFFPGTAKGLGSETAFSEFVLPAEYAFEYSLYVSDEYKATPRLTLKYGLRLAMFQNVGPGTYYNYDSNYEPIDSTVYKKGDSFNIYTNLEPRLAFTYLLSDVSSIKGSYSHTAQYLTLAQNSTSGTPLDIWFPATPNVEPQLCDQAGIGYFRNLSNNMFEVSAETYYKKYSSVIDFRDHAMLLLNPYLEGELRIGRGYSYGIETMIRKNEGKLTGWVSYTYSRSFRIIPEINDGNQYNAPYDKPNAINIVANYDFTRRISASFIWTYATGLPITFPTGRAVIGNAILPIYSDRNAYRLPDYHRLDLSVSLKGKEKPGKKWHGEWNLSVYNAYNRHNAWSINFTQDNKDPYVTYAEKTYLFSVIPALTYNFKF
;
A
#
# COMPACT_ATOMS: atom_id res chain seq x y z
N MET A 1 18.98 45.59 5.34
CA MET A 1 19.81 44.38 5.58
C MET A 1 19.93 43.99 7.07
N PHE A 2 19.89 44.86 8.04
CA PHE A 2 20.00 44.55 9.46
C PHE A 2 18.72 44.07 10.19
N ARG A 3 17.54 44.19 9.59
CA ARG A 3 16.26 43.70 10.18
C ARG A 3 15.94 42.24 9.88
N ILE A 4 16.45 41.68 8.79
CA ILE A 4 16.13 40.29 8.37
C ILE A 4 16.98 39.28 9.14
N THR A 5 18.25 39.61 9.47
CA THR A 5 19.15 38.73 10.23
C THR A 5 18.71 38.49 11.67
N ASN A 6 18.06 39.48 12.30
CA ASN A 6 17.57 39.31 13.68
C ASN A 6 16.29 38.49 13.78
N THR A 7 15.45 38.45 12.74
CA THR A 7 14.21 37.64 12.71
C THR A 7 14.53 36.16 12.53
N ILE A 8 15.55 35.81 11.74
CA ILE A 8 15.98 34.41 11.52
C ILE A 8 16.65 33.82 12.76
N ALA A 9 17.45 34.62 13.48
CA ALA A 9 18.09 34.20 14.73
C ALA A 9 17.07 34.01 15.87
N ALA A 10 16.06 34.89 15.96
CA ALA A 10 14.97 34.77 16.91
C ALA A 10 14.10 33.52 16.66
N ASN A 11 13.79 33.23 15.38
CA ASN A 11 13.04 32.01 15.01
C ASN A 11 13.82 30.74 15.33
N LYS A 12 15.13 30.65 15.08
CA LYS A 12 15.97 29.50 15.45
C LYS A 12 15.98 29.24 16.97
N LYS A 13 16.01 30.28 17.77
CA LYS A 13 16.00 30.17 19.23
C LYS A 13 14.61 29.76 19.75
N GLN A 14 13.56 30.31 19.17
CA GLN A 14 12.18 30.00 19.51
C GLN A 14 11.79 28.57 19.08
N MET A 15 12.26 28.09 17.94
CA MET A 15 12.03 26.74 17.45
C MET A 15 12.77 25.66 18.29
N ARG A 16 14.04 25.94 18.69
CA ARG A 16 14.75 25.07 19.63
C ARG A 16 14.06 25.03 21.00
N LEU A 17 13.55 26.16 21.47
CA LEU A 17 12.81 26.24 22.72
C LEU A 17 11.48 25.47 22.64
N SER A 18 10.76 25.57 21.51
CA SER A 18 9.48 24.85 21.29
C SER A 18 9.67 23.33 21.22
N ILE A 19 10.70 22.84 20.54
CA ILE A 19 11.02 21.40 20.46
C ILE A 19 11.45 20.87 21.84
N PHE A 20 12.32 21.61 22.55
CA PHE A 20 12.72 21.24 23.92
C PHE A 20 11.55 21.30 24.90
N THR A 21 10.67 22.28 24.77
CA THR A 21 9.48 22.42 25.62
C THR A 21 8.48 21.30 25.35
N PHE A 22 8.30 20.89 24.08
CA PHE A 22 7.40 19.80 23.69
C PHE A 22 7.94 18.44 24.13
N ILE A 23 9.25 18.20 23.99
CA ILE A 23 9.93 17.00 24.51
C ILE A 23 9.85 16.97 26.04
N ALA A 24 10.04 18.11 26.71
CA ALA A 24 9.92 18.23 28.16
C ALA A 24 8.46 17.97 28.61
N ILE A 25 7.46 18.48 27.89
CA ILE A 25 6.03 18.20 28.16
C ILE A 25 5.71 16.72 27.95
N LEU A 26 6.24 16.09 26.91
CA LEU A 26 6.07 14.65 26.66
C LEU A 26 6.73 13.81 27.77
N ILE A 27 7.92 14.20 28.21
CA ILE A 27 8.63 13.56 29.34
C ILE A 27 7.85 13.77 30.64
N ILE A 28 7.27 14.95 30.86
CA ILE A 28 6.47 15.28 32.06
C ILE A 28 5.12 14.52 32.04
N LEU A 29 4.49 14.34 30.86
CA LEU A 29 3.28 13.53 30.69
C LEU A 29 3.54 12.03 30.95
N VAL A 30 4.73 11.54 30.60
CA VAL A 30 5.15 10.15 30.86
C VAL A 30 5.63 9.96 32.29
N SER A 31 6.18 11.00 32.94
CA SER A 31 6.79 10.91 34.29
C SER A 31 5.90 11.33 35.45
N ARG A 32 4.72 11.91 35.19
CA ARG A 32 3.76 12.11 36.28
C ARG A 32 3.06 10.79 36.57
N PRO A 33 3.21 10.20 37.77
CA PRO A 33 2.23 9.24 38.24
C PRO A 33 0.89 9.99 38.24
N ALA A 34 -0.08 9.46 37.49
CA ALA A 34 -1.43 9.98 37.53
C ALA A 34 -1.90 9.99 39.00
N HIS A 35 -1.92 11.16 39.62
CA HIS A 35 -2.66 11.35 40.88
C HIS A 35 -4.13 11.22 40.44
N SER A 36 -4.63 10.00 40.50
CA SER A 36 -6.05 9.73 40.44
C SER A 36 -6.67 10.46 41.64
N MET A 37 -7.60 11.36 41.38
CA MET A 37 -8.57 11.72 42.38
C MET A 37 -9.18 10.40 42.92
N PRO A 38 -9.38 10.22 44.18
CA PRO A 38 -9.96 8.99 44.72
C PRO A 38 -11.45 8.96 44.38
N ASP A 39 -11.77 8.33 43.24
CA ASP A 39 -13.09 7.72 43.13
C ASP A 39 -13.14 6.57 44.15
N ALA A 40 -14.07 6.62 45.02
CA ALA A 40 -14.35 5.58 46.02
C ALA A 40 -14.96 4.32 45.37
N GLU A 41 -14.31 3.80 44.32
CA GLU A 41 -14.53 2.48 43.78
C GLU A 41 -13.50 1.52 44.38
N ASN A 42 -13.96 0.44 44.95
CA ASN A 42 -13.21 -0.66 45.54
C ASN A 42 -11.85 -0.86 44.84
N ASN A 43 -10.79 -0.75 45.63
CA ASN A 43 -9.37 -0.91 45.20
C ASN A 43 -9.12 -2.40 44.87
N VAL A 44 -9.76 -2.92 43.82
CA VAL A 44 -9.55 -4.29 43.36
C VAL A 44 -8.18 -4.34 42.68
N LEU A 45 -7.26 -5.07 43.30
CA LEU A 45 -5.91 -5.27 42.73
C LEU A 45 -6.03 -5.86 41.32
N LYS A 46 -5.54 -5.13 40.31
CA LYS A 46 -5.48 -5.58 38.91
C LYS A 46 -4.10 -6.10 38.58
N TYR A 47 -4.07 -7.25 37.91
CA TYR A 47 -2.85 -7.89 37.45
C TYR A 47 -2.87 -8.01 35.91
N THR A 48 -1.69 -8.04 35.29
CA THR A 48 -1.54 -8.10 33.85
C THR A 48 -1.12 -9.50 33.40
N LEU A 49 -1.92 -10.07 32.47
CA LEU A 49 -1.59 -11.22 31.67
C LEU A 49 -1.04 -10.75 30.33
N SER A 50 0.18 -11.13 29.97
CA SER A 50 0.81 -10.74 28.73
C SER A 50 1.58 -11.90 28.10
N GLY A 51 1.96 -11.80 26.84
CA GLY A 51 2.76 -12.82 26.16
C GLY A 51 2.68 -12.73 24.65
N TYR A 52 3.26 -13.70 23.98
CA TYR A 52 3.22 -13.83 22.55
C TYR A 52 2.38 -15.04 22.13
N VAL A 53 1.76 -14.93 20.95
CA VAL A 53 1.03 -16.06 20.35
C VAL A 53 1.72 -16.48 19.06
N HIS A 54 2.01 -17.79 18.96
CA HIS A 54 2.78 -18.40 17.86
C HIS A 54 1.95 -19.46 17.13
N ASP A 55 2.28 -19.67 15.88
CA ASP A 55 1.89 -20.87 15.13
C ASP A 55 2.72 -22.06 15.62
N HIS A 56 2.07 -23.10 16.13
CA HIS A 56 2.72 -24.32 16.60
C HIS A 56 3.54 -25.02 15.51
N SER A 57 3.13 -24.93 14.25
CA SER A 57 3.73 -25.69 13.14
C SER A 57 5.09 -25.13 12.69
N ASN A 58 5.27 -23.80 12.77
CA ASN A 58 6.45 -23.13 12.24
C ASN A 58 7.08 -22.11 13.21
N GLY A 59 6.40 -21.80 14.35
CA GLY A 59 6.86 -20.86 15.37
C GLY A 59 6.66 -19.38 14.99
N GLU A 60 5.98 -19.08 13.90
CA GLU A 60 5.71 -17.70 13.47
C GLU A 60 4.76 -16.99 14.43
N MET A 61 4.99 -15.69 14.69
CA MET A 61 4.11 -14.85 15.50
C MET A 61 2.76 -14.68 14.82
N LEU A 62 1.66 -14.82 15.55
CA LEU A 62 0.31 -14.63 15.02
C LEU A 62 -0.22 -13.24 15.34
N ILE A 63 -0.55 -12.48 14.29
CA ILE A 63 -1.05 -11.10 14.36
C ILE A 63 -2.58 -11.12 14.46
N GLY A 64 -3.16 -10.34 15.39
CA GLY A 64 -4.62 -10.22 15.49
C GLY A 64 -5.31 -11.42 16.14
N VAL A 65 -4.57 -12.28 16.86
CA VAL A 65 -5.17 -13.34 17.69
C VAL A 65 -6.03 -12.70 18.75
N THR A 66 -7.26 -13.15 18.88
CA THR A 66 -8.16 -12.74 19.96
C THR A 66 -7.81 -13.46 21.24
N VAL A 67 -7.50 -12.69 22.29
CA VAL A 67 -7.30 -13.15 23.66
C VAL A 67 -8.47 -12.65 24.49
N PHE A 68 -9.38 -13.54 24.87
CA PHE A 68 -10.69 -13.19 25.44
C PHE A 68 -10.91 -13.86 26.80
N CYS A 69 -11.36 -13.07 27.76
CA CYS A 69 -11.76 -13.55 29.07
C CYS A 69 -13.27 -13.85 29.09
N ASN A 70 -13.64 -15.10 29.31
CA ASN A 70 -15.01 -15.57 29.24
C ASN A 70 -15.92 -15.00 30.36
N GLU A 71 -15.39 -14.85 31.56
CA GLU A 71 -16.15 -14.47 32.77
C GLU A 71 -16.60 -13.01 32.73
N ILE A 72 -15.70 -12.12 32.28
CA ILE A 72 -15.96 -10.66 32.24
C ILE A 72 -16.22 -10.13 30.83
N LYS A 73 -16.29 -11.03 29.84
CA LYS A 73 -16.60 -10.73 28.43
C LYS A 73 -15.74 -9.59 27.82
N THR A 74 -14.48 -9.51 28.23
CA THR A 74 -13.51 -8.56 27.72
C THR A 74 -12.33 -9.26 27.07
N GLY A 75 -11.60 -8.57 26.21
CA GLY A 75 -10.42 -9.14 25.55
C GLY A 75 -9.61 -8.11 24.80
N VAL A 76 -8.47 -8.57 24.30
CA VAL A 76 -7.52 -7.82 23.46
C VAL A 76 -7.16 -8.65 22.26
N THR A 77 -6.56 -8.03 21.25
CA THR A 77 -5.94 -8.74 20.12
C THR A 77 -4.43 -8.62 20.20
N THR A 78 -3.71 -9.62 19.67
CA THR A 78 -2.26 -9.49 19.51
C THR A 78 -1.94 -8.38 18.52
N ASN A 79 -0.92 -7.59 18.83
CA ASN A 79 -0.42 -6.54 17.94
C ASN A 79 0.27 -7.13 16.69
N VAL A 80 0.77 -6.28 15.81
CA VAL A 80 1.47 -6.68 14.56
C VAL A 80 2.76 -7.50 14.79
N TYR A 81 3.16 -7.68 16.02
CA TYR A 81 4.31 -8.49 16.43
C TYR A 81 3.91 -9.74 17.25
N GLY A 82 2.61 -10.05 17.30
CA GLY A 82 2.08 -11.21 18.03
C GLY A 82 2.01 -11.05 19.57
N PHE A 83 2.28 -9.84 20.10
CA PHE A 83 2.23 -9.55 21.53
C PHE A 83 0.84 -9.13 21.98
N TYR A 84 0.41 -9.60 23.17
CA TYR A 84 -0.81 -9.17 23.82
C TYR A 84 -0.57 -8.77 25.28
N SER A 85 -1.44 -7.89 25.81
CA SER A 85 -1.44 -7.50 27.22
C SER A 85 -2.88 -7.22 27.65
N LEU A 86 -3.34 -7.96 28.67
CA LEU A 86 -4.69 -7.89 29.22
C LEU A 86 -4.61 -7.72 30.74
N SER A 87 -5.15 -6.62 31.29
CA SER A 87 -5.18 -6.35 32.72
C SER A 87 -6.55 -6.68 33.28
N LEU A 88 -6.60 -7.54 34.31
CA LEU A 88 -7.83 -8.03 34.96
C LEU A 88 -7.72 -7.88 36.46
N ALA A 89 -8.85 -7.86 37.18
CA ALA A 89 -8.88 -7.97 38.64
C ALA A 89 -8.26 -9.30 39.09
N SER A 90 -7.86 -9.39 40.37
CA SER A 90 -7.45 -10.68 40.93
C SER A 90 -8.62 -11.66 40.88
N GLY A 91 -8.39 -12.89 40.38
CA GLY A 91 -9.44 -13.88 40.22
C GLY A 91 -9.03 -15.08 39.39
N LYS A 92 -9.96 -16.05 39.32
CA LYS A 92 -9.82 -17.21 38.44
C LYS A 92 -10.54 -16.95 37.14
N TYR A 93 -9.83 -17.15 35.99
CA TYR A 93 -10.32 -16.83 34.67
C TYR A 93 -10.08 -17.95 33.68
N THR A 94 -11.00 -18.09 32.73
CA THR A 94 -10.82 -18.89 31.50
C THR A 94 -10.49 -17.95 30.37
N ILE A 95 -9.21 -17.98 29.94
CA ILE A 95 -8.72 -17.17 28.82
C ILE A 95 -8.75 -18.01 27.55
N ARG A 96 -9.49 -17.54 26.55
CA ARG A 96 -9.63 -18.15 25.24
C ARG A 96 -8.76 -17.43 24.22
N TYR A 97 -7.93 -18.22 23.53
CA TYR A 97 -7.08 -17.77 22.42
C TYR A 97 -7.66 -18.31 21.12
N SER A 98 -8.07 -17.45 20.21
CA SER A 98 -8.71 -17.85 18.95
C SER A 98 -8.17 -17.07 17.75
N TYR A 99 -7.90 -17.78 16.65
CA TYR A 99 -7.41 -17.21 15.40
C TYR A 99 -7.91 -18.01 14.21
N VAL A 100 -8.08 -17.35 13.04
CA VAL A 100 -8.57 -17.98 11.80
C VAL A 100 -7.69 -19.13 11.37
N GLY A 101 -8.27 -20.32 11.14
CA GLY A 101 -7.55 -21.48 10.65
C GLY A 101 -6.71 -22.18 11.71
N PHE A 102 -6.92 -21.85 12.99
CA PHE A 102 -6.26 -22.45 14.14
C PHE A 102 -7.29 -22.99 15.15
N GLU A 103 -6.91 -24.05 15.86
CA GLU A 103 -7.70 -24.58 16.97
C GLU A 103 -7.78 -23.53 18.09
N THR A 104 -8.99 -23.31 18.61
CA THR A 104 -9.16 -22.45 19.77
C THR A 104 -8.58 -23.11 20.99
N GLN A 105 -7.72 -22.42 21.72
CA GLN A 105 -7.13 -22.90 22.97
C GLN A 105 -7.71 -22.14 24.16
N GLU A 106 -8.12 -22.83 25.19
CA GLU A 106 -8.55 -22.25 26.45
C GLU A 106 -7.54 -22.58 27.55
N LYS A 107 -7.24 -21.60 28.40
CA LYS A 107 -6.40 -21.76 29.60
C LYS A 107 -7.12 -21.21 30.80
N ILE A 108 -7.31 -22.07 31.82
CA ILE A 108 -7.81 -21.68 33.12
C ILE A 108 -6.62 -21.27 34.00
N LEU A 109 -6.64 -20.06 34.52
CA LEU A 109 -5.56 -19.52 35.35
C LEU A 109 -6.08 -18.72 36.55
N GLN A 110 -5.29 -18.76 37.64
CA GLN A 110 -5.47 -17.88 38.78
C GLN A 110 -4.58 -16.65 38.59
N LEU A 111 -5.17 -15.47 38.46
CA LEU A 111 -4.47 -14.21 38.27
C LEU A 111 -4.37 -13.47 39.62
N ASP A 112 -3.33 -13.74 40.38
CA ASP A 112 -3.01 -13.16 41.68
C ASP A 112 -1.70 -12.32 41.63
N LYS A 113 -1.02 -12.34 40.52
CA LYS A 113 0.19 -11.57 40.18
C LYS A 113 0.29 -11.36 38.67
N ASN A 114 1.17 -10.48 38.26
CA ASN A 114 1.45 -10.31 36.83
C ASN A 114 2.06 -11.58 36.24
N GLN A 115 1.47 -12.11 35.16
CA GLN A 115 1.92 -13.36 34.51
C GLN A 115 2.31 -13.10 33.06
N ALA A 116 3.32 -13.82 32.56
CA ALA A 116 3.67 -13.88 31.13
C ALA A 116 3.38 -15.31 30.65
N ILE A 117 2.55 -15.43 29.61
CA ILE A 117 2.14 -16.72 29.05
C ILE A 117 2.20 -16.65 27.53
N ASP A 118 3.15 -17.37 26.96
CA ASP A 118 3.20 -17.59 25.52
C ASP A 118 2.32 -18.76 25.14
N VAL A 119 1.65 -18.64 23.97
CA VAL A 119 0.68 -19.61 23.48
C VAL A 119 1.05 -20.06 22.08
N ASN A 120 1.04 -21.38 21.86
CA ASN A 120 1.27 -21.99 20.56
C ASN A 120 -0.08 -22.53 20.04
N LEU A 121 -0.69 -21.87 19.06
CA LEU A 121 -1.93 -22.33 18.46
C LEU A 121 -1.61 -23.36 17.37
N LYS A 122 -2.37 -24.46 17.33
CA LYS A 122 -2.26 -25.49 16.29
C LYS A 122 -3.12 -25.09 15.09
N PRO A 123 -2.59 -25.17 13.86
CA PRO A 123 -3.41 -25.05 12.67
C PRO A 123 -4.49 -26.14 12.68
N VAL A 124 -5.72 -25.80 12.27
CA VAL A 124 -6.77 -26.81 12.06
C VAL A 124 -6.37 -27.69 10.89
N GLU A 125 -6.06 -28.97 11.15
CA GLU A 125 -5.98 -29.98 10.12
C GLU A 125 -7.42 -30.32 9.72
N LEU A 126 -7.75 -30.18 8.44
CA LEU A 126 -9.06 -30.53 7.90
C LEU A 126 -9.22 -32.06 7.90
N GLU A 127 -9.52 -32.65 9.05
CA GLU A 127 -9.98 -34.03 9.14
C GLU A 127 -11.41 -34.20 8.64
N LEU A 128 -11.70 -35.42 8.18
CA LEU A 128 -12.91 -35.88 7.56
C LEU A 128 -14.13 -35.78 8.50
N GLY A 129 -14.87 -34.71 8.46
CA GLY A 129 -16.12 -34.57 9.18
C GLY A 129 -16.63 -33.15 9.08
N GLU A 130 -17.89 -33.00 8.84
CA GLU A 130 -18.61 -31.74 8.69
C GLU A 130 -18.68 -30.96 10.02
N VAL A 131 -17.51 -30.58 10.54
CA VAL A 131 -17.41 -29.65 11.67
C VAL A 131 -16.61 -28.48 11.19
N VAL A 132 -17.30 -27.45 10.78
CA VAL A 132 -16.74 -26.13 10.53
C VAL A 132 -16.32 -25.54 11.88
N ILE A 133 -15.09 -25.83 12.30
CA ILE A 133 -14.50 -25.17 13.46
C ILE A 133 -14.04 -23.80 12.99
N THR A 134 -14.87 -22.80 13.18
CA THR A 134 -14.55 -21.38 12.98
C THR A 134 -13.61 -20.93 14.07
N GLY A 135 -12.30 -20.99 13.82
CA GLY A 135 -11.30 -20.35 14.66
C GLY A 135 -11.27 -18.83 14.51
N LYS A 136 -12.11 -18.27 13.65
CA LYS A 136 -12.31 -16.82 13.50
C LYS A 136 -13.19 -16.31 14.60
N ARG A 137 -12.80 -15.18 15.18
CA ARG A 137 -13.81 -14.28 15.70
C ARG A 137 -14.57 -13.83 14.48
N THR A 138 -15.65 -14.52 14.21
CA THR A 138 -16.50 -14.37 13.06
C THR A 138 -17.21 -13.00 13.03
N ASP A 139 -16.91 -12.14 14.01
CA ASP A 139 -17.44 -10.81 14.20
C ASP A 139 -16.36 -9.70 14.15
N GLU A 140 -15.13 -10.00 13.62
CA GLU A 140 -14.04 -9.03 13.54
C GLU A 140 -14.44 -7.80 12.70
N ASN A 141 -15.10 -8.00 11.56
CA ASN A 141 -15.61 -6.92 10.71
C ASN A 141 -16.62 -6.04 11.42
N VAL A 142 -17.37 -6.56 12.41
CA VAL A 142 -18.35 -5.83 13.24
C VAL A 142 -17.66 -5.12 14.42
N ARG A 143 -16.73 -5.80 15.11
CA ARG A 143 -16.17 -5.34 16.40
C ARG A 143 -14.85 -4.58 16.29
N ALA A 144 -14.06 -4.79 15.22
CA ALA A 144 -12.79 -4.06 15.05
C ALA A 144 -13.04 -2.56 15.07
N PRO A 145 -12.21 -1.78 15.80
CA PRO A 145 -12.42 -0.33 15.91
C PRO A 145 -12.12 0.41 14.59
N GLU A 146 -11.35 -0.20 13.70
CA GLU A 146 -10.98 0.40 12.42
C GLU A 146 -12.16 0.39 11.45
N MET A 147 -12.43 1.56 10.87
CA MET A 147 -13.37 1.68 9.76
C MET A 147 -12.63 1.53 8.43
N SER A 148 -13.28 0.88 7.46
CA SER A 148 -12.76 0.77 6.07
C SER A 148 -11.38 0.11 5.99
N MET A 149 -11.09 -0.82 6.89
CA MET A 149 -9.90 -1.66 6.86
C MET A 149 -10.23 -3.00 6.17
N ALA A 150 -9.42 -3.39 5.19
CA ALA A 150 -9.50 -4.70 4.56
C ALA A 150 -8.22 -5.51 4.84
N LYS A 151 -8.38 -6.61 5.55
CA LYS A 151 -7.31 -7.54 5.85
C LYS A 151 -7.45 -8.77 4.96
N LEU A 152 -6.41 -9.06 4.18
CA LEU A 152 -6.35 -10.19 3.26
C LEU A 152 -5.28 -11.18 3.74
N ASP A 153 -5.71 -12.39 4.04
CA ASP A 153 -4.80 -13.49 4.30
C ASP A 153 -4.31 -14.14 2.98
N ILE A 154 -3.13 -14.71 3.02
CA ILE A 154 -2.49 -15.34 1.86
C ILE A 154 -3.30 -16.53 1.32
N LYS A 155 -4.07 -17.23 2.16
CA LYS A 155 -4.91 -18.37 1.71
C LYS A 155 -6.06 -17.88 0.82
N THR A 156 -6.67 -16.74 1.16
CA THR A 156 -7.69 -16.09 0.33
C THR A 156 -7.10 -15.57 -0.98
N ILE A 157 -5.93 -14.93 -0.92
CA ILE A 157 -5.23 -14.42 -2.10
C ILE A 157 -4.91 -15.57 -3.07
N ARG A 158 -4.43 -16.71 -2.58
CA ARG A 158 -4.07 -17.88 -3.41
C ARG A 158 -5.24 -18.55 -4.11
N LYS A 159 -6.47 -18.29 -3.72
CA LYS A 159 -7.68 -18.83 -4.40
C LYS A 159 -8.12 -17.99 -5.60
N VAL A 160 -7.58 -16.79 -5.78
CA VAL A 160 -7.94 -15.90 -6.89
C VAL A 160 -7.24 -16.35 -8.17
N PRO A 161 -7.93 -16.33 -9.35
CA PRO A 161 -7.31 -16.64 -10.64
C PRO A 161 -6.04 -15.84 -10.90
N ALA A 162 -5.01 -16.53 -11.38
CA ALA A 162 -3.71 -15.97 -11.64
C ALA A 162 -3.69 -15.19 -12.97
N LEU A 163 -3.11 -14.00 -13.00
CA LEU A 163 -2.75 -13.32 -14.24
C LEU A 163 -1.44 -13.92 -14.78
N LEU A 164 -1.45 -14.38 -16.02
CA LEU A 164 -0.26 -14.98 -16.66
C LEU A 164 0.38 -16.11 -15.82
N GLY A 165 -0.43 -16.82 -15.02
CA GLY A 165 0.03 -17.93 -14.15
C GLY A 165 0.60 -17.46 -12.81
N GLU A 166 0.58 -16.18 -12.49
CA GLU A 166 1.02 -15.66 -11.19
C GLU A 166 -0.12 -14.94 -10.46
N ILE A 167 -0.29 -15.29 -9.19
CA ILE A 167 -1.24 -14.66 -8.29
C ILE A 167 -0.62 -13.36 -7.76
N ASP A 168 -1.34 -12.24 -7.89
CA ASP A 168 -0.85 -10.92 -7.54
C ASP A 168 -1.68 -10.29 -6.44
N ILE A 169 -1.01 -9.84 -5.37
CA ILE A 169 -1.64 -9.23 -4.18
C ILE A 169 -2.39 -7.94 -4.54
N VAL A 170 -1.79 -7.08 -5.36
CA VAL A 170 -2.40 -5.79 -5.71
C VAL A 170 -3.62 -6.00 -6.60
N LYS A 171 -3.58 -7.00 -7.50
CA LYS A 171 -4.76 -7.36 -8.30
C LYS A 171 -5.94 -7.84 -7.43
N VAL A 172 -5.66 -8.58 -6.35
CA VAL A 172 -6.71 -8.99 -5.41
C VAL A 172 -7.28 -7.80 -4.65
N ILE A 173 -6.44 -6.83 -4.25
CA ILE A 173 -6.89 -5.60 -3.58
C ILE A 173 -7.80 -4.78 -4.50
N GLN A 174 -7.53 -4.74 -5.80
CA GLN A 174 -8.35 -4.02 -6.79
C GLN A 174 -9.79 -4.61 -6.93
N LEU A 175 -10.06 -5.82 -6.40
CA LEU A 175 -11.40 -6.43 -6.39
C LEU A 175 -12.22 -6.03 -5.16
N LEU A 176 -11.64 -5.27 -4.22
CA LEU A 176 -12.32 -4.79 -3.03
C LEU A 176 -13.16 -3.53 -3.33
N PRO A 177 -14.25 -3.27 -2.58
CA PRO A 177 -15.03 -2.06 -2.77
C PRO A 177 -14.19 -0.81 -2.46
N GLY A 178 -14.38 0.25 -3.26
CA GLY A 178 -13.64 1.52 -3.15
C GLY A 178 -12.22 1.49 -3.68
N VAL A 179 -11.77 0.38 -4.27
CA VAL A 179 -10.46 0.24 -4.91
C VAL A 179 -10.64 -0.04 -6.40
N GLN A 180 -9.96 0.71 -7.24
CA GLN A 180 -10.09 0.61 -8.69
C GLN A 180 -8.72 0.58 -9.34
N ALA A 181 -8.50 -0.31 -10.31
CA ALA A 181 -7.29 -0.31 -11.14
C ALA A 181 -7.20 0.99 -11.95
N THR A 182 -6.01 1.57 -12.09
CA THR A 182 -5.81 2.80 -12.89
C THR A 182 -5.99 2.56 -14.39
N SER A 183 -5.58 1.40 -14.89
CA SER A 183 -5.79 0.96 -16.28
C SER A 183 -5.86 -0.56 -16.38
N GLU A 184 -6.16 -1.11 -17.57
CA GLU A 184 -6.11 -2.55 -17.80
C GLU A 184 -4.72 -3.11 -17.53
N GLY A 185 -4.66 -4.22 -16.81
CA GLY A 185 -3.40 -4.87 -16.48
C GLY A 185 -2.53 -4.13 -15.46
N SER A 186 -2.83 -2.88 -15.06
CA SER A 186 -2.01 -2.11 -14.14
C SER A 186 -2.11 -2.60 -12.68
N THR A 187 -0.98 -2.60 -11.96
CA THR A 187 -0.92 -2.69 -10.50
C THR A 187 -1.10 -1.33 -9.82
N GLY A 188 -1.15 -0.22 -10.57
CA GLY A 188 -1.59 1.06 -10.05
C GLY A 188 -3.05 0.96 -9.59
N PHE A 189 -3.37 1.59 -8.47
CA PHE A 189 -4.74 1.61 -7.95
C PHE A 189 -5.12 2.97 -7.37
N SER A 190 -6.39 3.30 -7.56
CA SER A 190 -7.07 4.45 -6.96
C SER A 190 -7.93 3.97 -5.80
N VAL A 191 -7.88 4.67 -4.67
CA VAL A 191 -8.73 4.40 -3.52
C VAL A 191 -9.62 5.60 -3.27
N ARG A 192 -10.96 5.39 -3.36
CA ARG A 192 -11.95 6.45 -3.10
C ARG A 192 -11.66 7.72 -3.90
N GLY A 193 -11.34 7.56 -5.19
CA GLY A 193 -11.09 8.67 -6.11
C GLY A 193 -9.77 9.42 -5.90
N GLY A 194 -8.83 8.88 -5.14
CA GLY A 194 -7.47 9.41 -5.04
C GLY A 194 -6.57 8.90 -6.15
N SER A 195 -5.49 9.62 -6.46
CA SER A 195 -4.48 9.20 -7.44
C SER A 195 -3.59 8.05 -6.91
N SER A 196 -2.87 7.41 -7.80
CA SER A 196 -1.98 6.29 -7.46
C SER A 196 -0.88 6.69 -6.47
N ASP A 197 -0.31 7.88 -6.60
CA ASP A 197 0.72 8.45 -5.74
C ASP A 197 0.22 8.85 -4.34
N GLN A 198 -1.11 8.94 -4.16
CA GLN A 198 -1.74 9.23 -2.88
C GLN A 198 -1.92 7.99 -1.99
N ASN A 199 -1.44 6.83 -2.42
CA ASN A 199 -1.43 5.61 -1.63
C ASN A 199 -0.03 5.40 -1.00
N LEU A 200 0.04 5.24 0.32
CA LEU A 200 1.25 4.82 0.99
C LEU A 200 1.37 3.29 0.89
N ILE A 201 2.41 2.81 0.24
CA ILE A 201 2.67 1.38 0.09
C ILE A 201 3.94 1.05 0.86
N ILE A 202 3.84 0.15 1.84
CA ILE A 202 4.99 -0.25 2.66
C ILE A 202 5.17 -1.76 2.69
N LEU A 203 6.43 -2.19 2.68
CA LEU A 203 6.85 -3.58 2.90
C LEU A 203 7.74 -3.64 4.14
N ASP A 204 7.27 -4.31 5.19
CA ASP A 204 7.97 -4.37 6.48
C ASP A 204 8.43 -2.98 6.97
N GLU A 205 7.50 -1.99 6.91
CA GLU A 205 7.66 -0.57 7.29
C GLU A 205 8.44 0.30 6.30
N ALA A 206 9.14 -0.28 5.31
CA ALA A 206 9.86 0.47 4.29
C ALA A 206 8.93 0.90 3.15
N THR A 207 9.02 2.16 2.73
CA THR A 207 8.22 2.70 1.63
C THR A 207 8.64 2.10 0.28
N ILE A 208 7.66 1.65 -0.49
CA ILE A 208 7.81 1.24 -1.90
C ILE A 208 7.28 2.38 -2.78
N HIS A 209 8.15 3.03 -3.51
CA HIS A 209 7.78 4.18 -4.36
C HIS A 209 7.11 3.77 -5.67
N ASN A 210 7.45 2.60 -6.19
CA ASN A 210 6.79 2.00 -7.35
C ASN A 210 6.54 0.51 -7.06
N ALA A 211 5.28 0.14 -6.86
CA ALA A 211 4.89 -1.22 -6.53
C ALA A 211 4.73 -2.14 -7.76
N SER A 212 5.29 -1.77 -8.91
CA SER A 212 5.05 -2.41 -10.21
C SER A 212 6.29 -3.07 -10.79
N HIS A 213 6.06 -4.20 -11.48
CA HIS A 213 6.96 -4.82 -12.44
C HIS A 213 6.33 -4.87 -13.83
N LEU A 214 7.15 -4.95 -14.89
CA LEU A 214 6.74 -5.03 -16.30
C LEU A 214 5.67 -3.96 -16.64
N LEU A 215 5.99 -2.68 -16.39
CA LEU A 215 5.10 -1.55 -16.68
C LEU A 215 3.72 -1.63 -15.99
N GLY A 216 3.63 -2.36 -14.88
CA GLY A 216 2.40 -2.48 -14.09
C GLY A 216 1.73 -3.85 -14.14
N PHE A 217 2.16 -4.78 -14.98
CA PHE A 217 1.48 -6.08 -15.10
C PHE A 217 1.60 -6.96 -13.86
N PHE A 218 2.68 -6.85 -13.09
CA PHE A 218 2.89 -7.57 -11.85
C PHE A 218 3.25 -6.61 -10.73
N SER A 219 2.90 -6.97 -9.48
CA SER A 219 3.39 -6.24 -8.32
C SER A 219 4.74 -6.75 -7.86
N VAL A 220 5.44 -5.90 -7.10
CA VAL A 220 6.72 -6.24 -6.47
C VAL A 220 6.58 -7.29 -5.35
N PHE A 221 5.36 -7.68 -4.98
CA PHE A 221 5.10 -8.56 -3.85
C PHE A 221 5.11 -10.03 -4.25
N ASN A 222 6.05 -10.79 -3.69
CA ASN A 222 6.10 -12.24 -3.84
C ASN A 222 5.26 -12.93 -2.75
N ASN A 223 4.14 -13.55 -3.13
CA ASN A 223 3.18 -14.19 -2.22
C ASN A 223 3.79 -15.25 -1.29
N ASP A 224 4.93 -15.88 -1.66
CA ASP A 224 5.56 -16.89 -0.81
C ASP A 224 6.37 -16.26 0.32
N ALA A 225 6.77 -14.99 0.17
CA ALA A 225 7.46 -14.20 1.19
C ALA A 225 6.51 -13.36 2.07
N ILE A 226 5.21 -13.22 1.69
CA ILE A 226 4.26 -12.35 2.38
C ILE A 226 3.43 -13.15 3.39
N LYS A 227 3.20 -12.55 4.56
CA LYS A 227 2.39 -13.05 5.66
C LYS A 227 0.98 -12.48 5.64
N GLU A 228 0.89 -11.17 5.58
CA GLU A 228 -0.35 -10.43 5.74
C GLU A 228 -0.32 -9.16 4.91
N VAL A 229 -1.49 -8.78 4.43
CA VAL A 229 -1.72 -7.55 3.68
C VAL A 229 -2.91 -6.83 4.29
N THR A 230 -2.71 -5.58 4.70
CA THR A 230 -3.77 -4.75 5.27
C THR A 230 -3.89 -3.46 4.48
N LEU A 231 -5.09 -3.18 3.96
CA LEU A 231 -5.41 -1.94 3.28
C LEU A 231 -6.31 -1.08 4.18
N TYR A 232 -5.86 0.12 4.50
CA TYR A 232 -6.64 1.16 5.17
C TYR A 232 -7.13 2.17 4.14
N LYS A 233 -8.45 2.27 3.93
CA LYS A 233 -9.08 3.17 2.95
C LYS A 233 -9.57 4.49 3.57
N GLY A 234 -9.61 4.61 4.90
CA GLY A 234 -10.19 5.74 5.58
C GLY A 234 -9.56 6.05 6.93
N ASP A 235 -9.64 5.14 7.89
CA ASP A 235 -9.05 5.30 9.23
C ASP A 235 -7.57 4.89 9.22
N ILE A 236 -6.72 5.71 8.56
CA ILE A 236 -5.27 5.49 8.53
C ILE A 236 -4.72 5.77 9.94
N PRO A 237 -3.96 4.83 10.56
CA PRO A 237 -3.40 5.03 11.89
C PRO A 237 -2.51 6.29 11.98
N ALA A 238 -2.56 7.03 13.12
CA ALA A 238 -1.80 8.27 13.31
C ALA A 238 -0.26 8.09 13.18
N ALA A 239 0.23 6.85 13.34
CA ALA A 239 1.63 6.49 13.11
C ALA A 239 2.09 6.69 11.65
N TYR A 240 1.16 6.78 10.69
CA TYR A 240 1.43 6.91 9.26
C TYR A 240 0.86 8.21 8.71
N GLY A 241 1.57 8.83 7.78
CA GLY A 241 1.19 10.08 7.09
C GLY A 241 1.90 10.19 5.75
N GLY A 242 1.91 11.41 5.18
CA GLY A 242 2.60 11.71 3.93
C GLY A 242 1.86 11.25 2.66
N ARG A 243 0.63 10.69 2.79
CA ARG A 243 -0.23 10.32 1.66
C ARG A 243 -1.70 10.58 2.01
N LEU A 244 -2.54 10.82 0.98
CA LEU A 244 -3.90 11.33 1.17
C LEU A 244 -4.98 10.25 1.08
N SER A 245 -4.71 9.11 0.42
CA SER A 245 -5.79 8.23 -0.01
C SER A 245 -5.89 6.93 0.77
N SER A 246 -4.80 6.21 0.91
CA SER A 246 -4.78 4.91 1.60
C SER A 246 -3.39 4.54 2.14
N LEU A 247 -3.38 3.54 3.01
CA LEU A 247 -2.17 2.83 3.42
C LEU A 247 -2.31 1.35 3.08
N LEU A 248 -1.37 0.82 2.28
CA LEU A 248 -1.19 -0.59 2.04
C LEU A 248 0.00 -1.09 2.86
N ASP A 249 -0.25 -1.75 3.98
CA ASP A 249 0.76 -2.36 4.84
C ASP A 249 0.94 -3.83 4.49
N VAL A 250 2.10 -4.16 3.91
CA VAL A 250 2.47 -5.53 3.52
C VAL A 250 3.56 -6.04 4.46
N ARG A 251 3.30 -7.14 5.13
CA ARG A 251 4.21 -7.76 6.09
C ARG A 251 4.81 -9.04 5.53
N MET A 252 6.13 -9.16 5.61
CA MET A 252 6.85 -10.39 5.24
C MET A 252 6.69 -11.45 6.33
N ARG A 253 6.69 -12.73 5.90
CA ARG A 253 6.75 -13.89 6.80
C ARG A 253 8.08 -13.95 7.50
N ASP A 254 8.09 -14.43 8.73
CA ASP A 254 9.28 -14.92 9.38
C ASP A 254 9.64 -16.32 8.84
N GLY A 255 10.90 -16.71 8.86
CA GLY A 255 11.29 -18.08 8.49
C GLY A 255 10.79 -19.11 9.49
N ASN A 256 10.63 -20.35 9.06
CA ASN A 256 10.21 -21.45 9.92
C ASN A 256 11.26 -21.72 11.01
N SER A 257 10.86 -21.66 12.29
CA SER A 257 11.77 -21.86 13.43
C SER A 257 12.02 -23.33 13.78
N LYS A 258 11.23 -24.25 13.21
CA LYS A 258 11.23 -25.66 13.56
C LYS A 258 11.99 -26.54 12.57
N LYS A 259 11.81 -26.28 11.27
CA LYS A 259 12.35 -27.11 10.19
C LYS A 259 12.66 -26.30 8.94
N PHE A 260 13.54 -26.83 8.13
CA PHE A 260 13.79 -26.34 6.77
C PHE A 260 12.58 -26.61 5.88
N GLY A 261 12.27 -25.66 5.01
CA GLY A 261 11.18 -25.75 4.04
C GLY A 261 11.56 -25.12 2.71
N ILE A 262 11.00 -25.64 1.64
CA ILE A 262 11.12 -25.12 0.29
C ILE A 262 9.71 -24.92 -0.25
N THR A 263 9.45 -23.75 -0.82
CA THR A 263 8.20 -23.46 -1.54
C THR A 263 8.56 -22.81 -2.87
N GLY A 264 7.89 -23.16 -3.94
CA GLY A 264 8.14 -22.50 -5.22
C GLY A 264 7.07 -22.78 -6.25
N SER A 265 7.24 -22.16 -7.42
CA SER A 265 6.39 -22.41 -8.59
C SER A 265 7.18 -22.28 -9.87
N ILE A 266 6.73 -23.02 -10.89
CA ILE A 266 7.18 -22.93 -12.27
C ILE A 266 5.92 -22.72 -13.11
N GLY A 267 5.82 -21.55 -13.72
CA GLY A 267 4.68 -21.15 -14.57
C GLY A 267 5.11 -20.91 -16.02
N THR A 268 4.16 -20.55 -16.86
CA THR A 268 4.43 -20.22 -18.28
C THR A 268 5.27 -18.97 -18.48
N VAL A 269 5.21 -17.99 -17.54
CA VAL A 269 5.87 -16.69 -17.70
C VAL A 269 6.89 -16.42 -16.60
N SER A 270 6.71 -16.99 -15.39
CA SER A 270 7.56 -16.72 -14.23
C SER A 270 7.85 -17.98 -13.44
N SER A 271 8.97 -17.97 -12.72
CA SER A 271 9.30 -18.95 -11.69
C SER A 271 9.73 -18.25 -10.42
N LYS A 272 9.45 -18.89 -9.28
CA LYS A 272 9.86 -18.42 -7.96
C LYS A 272 10.29 -19.58 -7.07
N LEU A 273 11.21 -19.28 -6.16
CA LEU A 273 11.71 -20.21 -5.17
C LEU A 273 11.89 -19.50 -3.84
N THR A 274 11.40 -20.10 -2.77
CA THR A 274 11.52 -19.61 -1.39
C THR A 274 12.10 -20.71 -0.53
N LEU A 275 13.18 -20.36 0.18
CA LEU A 275 13.86 -21.21 1.15
C LEU A 275 13.66 -20.59 2.53
N GLU A 276 13.29 -21.40 3.50
CA GLU A 276 13.11 -20.94 4.88
C GLU A 276 13.58 -21.99 5.88
N GLY A 277 13.97 -21.54 7.07
CA GLY A 277 14.35 -22.49 8.11
C GLY A 277 15.04 -21.83 9.30
N PRO A 278 15.37 -22.62 10.33
CA PRO A 278 16.16 -22.16 11.46
C PRO A 278 17.66 -22.14 11.15
N ILE A 279 18.32 -21.02 11.50
CA ILE A 279 19.77 -20.99 11.71
C ILE A 279 20.06 -21.53 13.10
N ILE A 280 19.28 -21.07 14.10
CA ILE A 280 19.27 -21.59 15.46
C ILE A 280 17.82 -21.94 15.78
N LYS A 281 17.54 -23.22 16.03
CA LYS A 281 16.19 -23.72 16.28
C LYS A 281 15.51 -22.89 17.38
N ASP A 282 14.25 -22.46 17.11
CA ASP A 282 13.40 -21.66 17.99
C ASP A 282 13.96 -20.27 18.37
N ARG A 283 15.09 -19.84 17.78
CA ARG A 283 15.72 -18.54 18.08
C ARG A 283 16.02 -17.69 16.86
N THR A 284 16.66 -18.26 15.84
CA THR A 284 17.09 -17.49 14.66
C THR A 284 16.57 -18.15 13.41
N THR A 285 15.79 -17.42 12.63
CA THR A 285 15.20 -17.92 11.39
C THR A 285 15.64 -17.09 10.20
N TYR A 286 15.60 -17.71 9.03
CA TYR A 286 15.77 -17.03 7.77
C TYR A 286 14.67 -17.41 6.79
N LEU A 287 14.33 -16.48 5.91
CA LEU A 287 13.55 -16.66 4.70
C LEU A 287 14.26 -15.94 3.57
N VAL A 288 14.50 -16.65 2.47
CA VAL A 288 15.09 -16.11 1.24
C VAL A 288 14.19 -16.49 0.09
N SER A 289 13.80 -15.54 -0.71
CA SER A 289 12.91 -15.79 -1.85
C SER A 289 13.40 -15.05 -3.08
N GLY A 290 13.43 -15.73 -4.23
CA GLY A 290 13.73 -15.15 -5.54
C GLY A 290 12.63 -15.45 -6.52
N ARG A 291 12.37 -14.49 -7.42
CA ARG A 291 11.42 -14.61 -8.53
C ARG A 291 12.04 -14.00 -9.79
N ARG A 292 11.77 -14.63 -10.93
CA ARG A 292 12.14 -14.09 -12.25
C ARG A 292 11.05 -14.41 -13.27
N THR A 293 10.75 -13.46 -14.15
CA THR A 293 10.04 -13.72 -15.41
C THR A 293 11.05 -14.06 -16.50
N TYR A 294 10.61 -14.81 -17.48
CA TYR A 294 11.43 -15.28 -18.60
C TYR A 294 10.70 -15.18 -19.94
N ALA A 295 9.83 -14.16 -20.08
CA ALA A 295 9.19 -13.86 -21.36
C ALA A 295 10.24 -13.63 -22.48
N ASP A 296 11.39 -13.06 -22.13
CA ASP A 296 12.55 -12.87 -22.97
C ASP A 296 13.09 -14.17 -23.62
N LEU A 297 12.93 -15.33 -22.97
CA LEU A 297 13.35 -16.62 -23.54
C LEU A 297 12.49 -17.10 -24.70
N PHE A 298 11.27 -16.57 -24.82
CA PHE A 298 10.34 -16.94 -25.90
C PHE A 298 10.38 -15.96 -27.08
N LEU A 299 10.87 -14.75 -26.88
CA LEU A 299 10.96 -13.72 -27.93
C LEU A 299 11.80 -14.14 -29.16
N PRO A 300 12.94 -14.88 -29.02
CA PRO A 300 13.69 -15.37 -30.17
C PRO A 300 12.90 -16.28 -31.13
N PHE A 301 11.78 -16.87 -30.66
CA PHE A 301 10.90 -17.68 -31.48
C PHE A 301 9.77 -16.88 -32.16
N ALA A 302 9.71 -15.56 -31.96
CA ALA A 302 8.71 -14.71 -32.59
C ALA A 302 8.90 -14.69 -34.11
N LYS A 303 7.79 -14.59 -34.87
CA LYS A 303 7.84 -14.50 -36.33
C LYS A 303 8.41 -13.15 -36.79
N ASP A 304 8.11 -12.08 -36.06
CA ASP A 304 8.58 -10.73 -36.34
C ASP A 304 10.03 -10.56 -35.85
N GLU A 305 10.94 -10.18 -36.76
CA GLU A 305 12.36 -9.96 -36.45
C GLU A 305 12.57 -8.82 -35.47
N ASN A 306 11.75 -7.77 -35.50
CA ASN A 306 11.82 -6.65 -34.58
C ASN A 306 11.49 -7.06 -33.11
N VAL A 307 10.87 -8.21 -32.93
CA VAL A 307 10.51 -8.73 -31.59
C VAL A 307 11.58 -9.69 -31.06
N ARG A 308 12.34 -10.37 -31.93
CA ARG A 308 13.28 -11.44 -31.53
C ARG A 308 14.38 -10.95 -30.59
N ASP A 309 14.91 -9.74 -30.83
CA ASP A 309 16.02 -9.17 -30.07
C ASP A 309 15.58 -8.36 -28.85
N ASN A 310 14.27 -8.28 -28.61
CA ASN A 310 13.75 -7.57 -27.46
C ASN A 310 14.10 -8.30 -26.16
N LYS A 311 14.36 -7.51 -25.12
CA LYS A 311 14.50 -8.01 -23.74
C LYS A 311 13.33 -7.49 -22.91
N LEU A 312 12.63 -8.39 -22.22
CA LEU A 312 11.52 -8.04 -21.35
C LEU A 312 11.47 -9.03 -20.18
N TYR A 313 12.07 -8.65 -19.08
CA TYR A 313 12.07 -9.47 -17.86
C TYR A 313 12.19 -8.60 -16.63
N PHE A 314 11.75 -9.15 -15.49
CA PHE A 314 12.13 -8.68 -14.17
C PHE A 314 12.63 -9.82 -13.31
N TYR A 315 13.36 -9.46 -12.28
CA TYR A 315 13.69 -10.33 -11.16
C TYR A 315 13.52 -9.58 -9.85
N ASP A 316 13.20 -10.31 -8.79
CA ASP A 316 13.22 -9.80 -7.43
C ASP A 316 13.76 -10.81 -6.43
N PHE A 317 14.24 -10.27 -5.33
CA PHE A 317 14.81 -10.99 -4.23
C PHE A 317 14.28 -10.43 -2.90
N ASN A 318 13.89 -11.34 -2.01
CA ASN A 318 13.41 -11.01 -0.66
C ASN A 318 14.28 -11.74 0.37
N LEU A 319 14.62 -11.04 1.44
CA LEU A 319 15.36 -11.58 2.60
C LEU A 319 14.64 -11.18 3.88
N LYS A 320 14.48 -12.15 4.79
CA LYS A 320 14.02 -11.89 6.16
C LYS A 320 14.87 -12.71 7.13
N LEU A 321 15.42 -12.03 8.13
CA LEU A 321 16.09 -12.66 9.28
C LEU A 321 15.34 -12.22 10.54
N SER A 322 15.06 -13.17 11.42
CA SER A 322 14.41 -12.91 12.70
C SER A 322 15.21 -13.58 13.81
N HIS A 323 15.49 -12.85 14.89
CA HIS A 323 16.28 -13.35 16.02
C HIS A 323 15.64 -13.00 17.36
N VAL A 324 15.40 -14.01 18.18
CA VAL A 324 14.97 -13.86 19.58
C VAL A 324 16.20 -13.79 20.46
N VAL A 325 16.53 -12.56 20.93
CA VAL A 325 17.66 -12.37 21.85
C VAL A 325 17.31 -12.92 23.23
N ASN A 326 16.14 -12.55 23.75
CA ASN A 326 15.51 -13.04 24.99
C ASN A 326 14.01 -12.72 24.97
N ASP A 327 13.28 -13.01 26.05
CA ASP A 327 11.83 -12.82 26.14
C ASP A 327 11.39 -11.35 25.88
N ASN A 328 12.25 -10.38 26.20
CA ASN A 328 11.95 -8.97 26.06
C ASN A 328 12.51 -8.34 24.76
N ASN A 329 13.42 -9.02 24.05
CA ASN A 329 14.14 -8.42 22.92
C ASN A 329 14.10 -9.32 21.69
N ARG A 330 13.66 -8.76 20.57
CA ARG A 330 13.62 -9.42 19.26
C ARG A 330 14.15 -8.50 18.18
N LEU A 331 14.94 -9.04 17.28
CA LEU A 331 15.57 -8.32 16.16
C LEU A 331 15.07 -8.89 14.85
N TYR A 332 14.83 -7.99 13.88
CA TYR A 332 14.43 -8.36 12.53
C TYR A 332 15.24 -7.56 11.52
N LEU A 333 15.66 -8.23 10.46
CA LEU A 333 16.24 -7.61 9.28
C LEU A 333 15.46 -8.07 8.07
N SER A 334 14.91 -7.13 7.33
CA SER A 334 14.17 -7.38 6.08
C SER A 334 14.85 -6.67 4.93
N GLY A 335 14.83 -7.26 3.75
CA GLY A 335 15.35 -6.65 2.53
C GLY A 335 14.56 -7.09 1.31
N TYR A 336 14.42 -6.18 0.37
CA TYR A 336 13.87 -6.44 -0.96
C TYR A 336 14.73 -5.72 -2.00
N SER A 337 14.97 -6.38 -3.12
CA SER A 337 15.60 -5.79 -4.30
C SER A 337 14.94 -6.35 -5.55
N GLY A 338 14.37 -5.48 -6.38
CA GLY A 338 13.76 -5.85 -7.65
C GLY A 338 14.18 -4.92 -8.76
N ARG A 339 14.31 -5.46 -9.97
CA ARG A 339 14.68 -4.70 -11.16
C ARG A 339 13.96 -5.23 -12.39
N ASP A 340 13.50 -4.30 -13.22
CA ASP A 340 12.93 -4.50 -14.52
C ASP A 340 13.91 -4.12 -15.61
N THR A 341 13.86 -4.84 -16.72
CA THR A 341 14.63 -4.54 -17.93
C THR A 341 13.72 -4.69 -19.13
N PHE A 342 13.59 -3.61 -19.89
CA PHE A 342 13.00 -3.57 -21.22
C PHE A 342 14.01 -2.99 -22.19
N LYS A 343 14.22 -3.66 -23.31
CA LYS A 343 15.08 -3.17 -24.40
C LYS A 343 14.52 -3.64 -25.73
N ASN A 344 14.41 -2.73 -26.68
CA ASN A 344 14.14 -3.01 -28.08
C ASN A 344 15.09 -2.17 -28.96
N GLN A 345 14.86 -2.21 -30.26
CA GLN A 345 15.69 -1.42 -31.24
C GLN A 345 15.53 0.10 -31.08
N PHE A 346 14.49 0.61 -30.43
CA PHE A 346 14.21 2.04 -30.31
C PHE A 346 14.50 2.59 -28.92
N ALA A 347 14.33 1.77 -27.86
CA ALA A 347 14.40 2.21 -26.49
C ALA A 347 14.99 1.16 -25.56
N ALA A 348 15.70 1.62 -24.53
CA ALA A 348 16.15 0.83 -23.40
C ALA A 348 15.62 1.46 -22.12
N MET A 349 14.95 0.66 -21.29
CA MET A 349 14.36 1.10 -20.03
C MET A 349 14.69 0.11 -18.92
N GLY A 350 15.02 0.64 -17.74
CA GLY A 350 15.22 -0.16 -16.54
C GLY A 350 14.74 0.60 -15.32
N PHE A 351 14.09 -0.09 -14.37
CA PHE A 351 13.67 0.53 -13.11
C PHE A 351 13.64 -0.50 -12.00
N GLY A 352 13.64 -0.04 -10.75
CA GLY A 352 13.58 -0.96 -9.63
C GLY A 352 13.61 -0.30 -8.27
N ASN A 353 13.24 -1.09 -7.26
CA ASN A 353 13.28 -0.71 -5.86
C ASN A 353 14.31 -1.52 -5.09
N GLN A 354 14.93 -0.89 -4.11
CA GLN A 354 15.78 -1.52 -3.10
C GLN A 354 15.35 -0.99 -1.74
N ILE A 355 15.02 -1.89 -0.81
CA ILE A 355 14.70 -1.52 0.55
C ILE A 355 15.44 -2.40 1.54
N ALA A 356 15.71 -1.83 2.71
CA ALA A 356 16.18 -2.54 3.89
C ALA A 356 15.49 -1.98 5.12
N SER A 357 15.09 -2.84 6.05
CA SER A 357 14.48 -2.46 7.32
C SER A 357 15.11 -3.28 8.44
N PHE A 358 15.74 -2.61 9.39
CA PHE A 358 16.18 -3.20 10.66
C PHE A 358 15.18 -2.80 11.74
N ARG A 359 14.68 -3.77 12.51
CA ARG A 359 13.73 -3.52 13.60
C ARG A 359 14.21 -4.18 14.88
N TRP A 360 14.03 -3.45 15.98
CA TRP A 360 14.22 -3.94 17.33
C TRP A 360 12.93 -3.77 18.13
N ASN A 361 12.35 -4.89 18.53
CA ASN A 361 11.21 -4.89 19.45
C ASN A 361 11.71 -5.09 20.88
N HIS A 362 11.22 -4.26 21.80
CA HIS A 362 11.56 -4.33 23.21
C HIS A 362 10.33 -4.22 24.11
N LEU A 363 10.28 -5.06 25.14
CA LEU A 363 9.28 -4.98 26.19
C LEU A 363 9.88 -4.29 27.41
N PHE A 364 9.59 -2.99 27.61
CA PHE A 364 9.99 -2.27 28.82
C PHE A 364 9.23 -2.81 30.06
N SER A 365 7.98 -3.22 29.85
CA SER A 365 7.15 -3.85 30.89
C SER A 365 6.08 -4.71 30.24
N LYS A 366 5.28 -5.44 31.03
CA LYS A 366 4.14 -6.22 30.52
C LYS A 366 3.05 -5.38 29.86
N LYS A 367 3.12 -4.05 30.00
CA LYS A 367 2.16 -3.07 29.43
C LYS A 367 2.77 -2.12 28.41
N LEU A 368 4.09 -2.03 28.33
CA LEU A 368 4.76 -1.07 27.43
C LEU A 368 5.63 -1.81 26.42
N PHE A 369 5.14 -1.85 25.19
CA PHE A 369 5.81 -2.40 24.02
C PHE A 369 6.48 -1.26 23.23
N PHE A 370 7.65 -1.50 22.71
CA PHE A 370 8.43 -0.58 21.90
C PHE A 370 8.89 -1.24 20.61
N ASN A 371 8.84 -0.49 19.53
CA ASN A 371 9.41 -0.83 18.23
C ASN A 371 10.32 0.30 17.76
N PHE A 372 11.56 -0.02 17.48
CA PHE A 372 12.52 0.85 16.83
C PHE A 372 12.81 0.35 15.44
N SER A 373 12.81 1.24 14.45
CA SER A 373 13.09 0.87 13.06
C SER A 373 14.07 1.83 12.42
N LEU A 374 15.05 1.27 11.70
CA LEU A 374 15.91 1.96 10.75
C LEU A 374 15.56 1.47 9.36
N ILE A 375 15.26 2.37 8.46
CA ILE A 375 14.70 2.05 7.15
C ILE A 375 15.49 2.76 6.06
N TYR A 376 15.82 2.03 5.03
CA TYR A 376 16.36 2.53 3.77
C TYR A 376 15.42 2.16 2.65
N SER A 377 15.12 3.10 1.76
CA SER A 377 14.34 2.89 0.55
C SER A 377 14.99 3.63 -0.62
N ARG A 378 15.07 2.98 -1.76
CA ARG A 378 15.58 3.55 -3.00
C ARG A 378 14.71 3.10 -4.17
N TYR A 379 14.32 4.03 -4.99
CA TYR A 379 13.74 3.80 -6.31
C TYR A 379 14.62 4.47 -7.37
N ASN A 380 14.93 3.77 -8.44
CA ASN A 380 15.66 4.34 -9.57
C ASN A 380 15.09 3.84 -10.89
N TYR A 381 15.21 4.69 -11.91
CA TYR A 381 14.89 4.29 -13.27
C TYR A 381 15.90 4.86 -14.27
N GLU A 382 15.94 4.24 -15.44
CA GLU A 382 16.78 4.58 -16.58
C GLU A 382 15.92 4.51 -17.84
N LEU A 383 16.09 5.49 -18.70
CA LEU A 383 15.52 5.52 -20.06
C LEU A 383 16.61 5.94 -21.02
N GLY A 384 16.66 5.34 -22.19
CA GLY A 384 17.57 5.76 -23.23
C GLY A 384 17.28 5.09 -24.56
N THR A 385 18.10 5.40 -25.54
CA THR A 385 18.15 4.76 -26.85
C THR A 385 19.29 3.75 -26.86
N PRO A 386 19.30 2.74 -27.74
CA PRO A 386 20.47 1.90 -27.98
C PRO A 386 21.71 2.71 -28.37
N GLU A 387 22.91 2.21 -28.04
CA GLU A 387 24.17 2.79 -28.48
C GLU A 387 24.35 2.64 -30.01
N GLY A 388 25.08 3.58 -30.62
CA GLY A 388 25.53 3.48 -32.02
C GLY A 388 24.93 4.54 -32.92
N GLU A 389 24.13 5.48 -32.41
CA GLU A 389 23.59 6.59 -33.19
C GLU A 389 24.00 7.94 -32.61
N ALA A 390 24.03 9.00 -33.45
CA ALA A 390 24.34 10.36 -33.00
C ALA A 390 23.34 10.91 -31.94
N THR A 391 22.14 10.34 -31.88
CA THR A 391 21.08 10.69 -30.90
C THR A 391 21.07 9.78 -29.67
N SER A 392 22.03 8.87 -29.56
CA SER A 392 22.06 7.91 -28.46
C SER A 392 22.29 8.60 -27.11
N PHE A 393 21.38 8.42 -26.19
CA PHE A 393 21.45 8.97 -24.82
C PHE A 393 20.94 8.00 -23.78
N LYS A 394 21.31 8.26 -22.52
CA LYS A 394 20.77 7.59 -21.34
C LYS A 394 20.39 8.63 -20.28
N TRP A 395 19.14 8.61 -19.87
CA TRP A 395 18.65 9.36 -18.73
C TRP A 395 18.53 8.46 -17.52
N THR A 396 18.99 8.92 -16.37
CA THR A 396 18.88 8.20 -15.09
C THR A 396 18.25 9.11 -14.04
N SER A 397 17.33 8.58 -13.27
CA SER A 397 16.69 9.27 -12.13
C SER A 397 16.65 8.36 -10.91
N MET A 398 16.64 8.95 -9.73
CA MET A 398 16.67 8.20 -8.48
C MET A 398 16.05 9.01 -7.33
N MET A 399 15.38 8.31 -6.44
CA MET A 399 14.94 8.80 -5.13
C MET A 399 15.44 7.86 -4.03
N ARG A 400 15.91 8.43 -2.91
CA ARG A 400 16.35 7.68 -1.73
C ARG A 400 15.78 8.27 -0.46
N ASP A 401 15.39 7.39 0.47
CA ASP A 401 14.91 7.74 1.79
C ASP A 401 15.71 7.01 2.86
N TYR A 402 16.05 7.74 3.91
CA TYR A 402 16.61 7.21 5.15
C TYR A 402 15.65 7.57 6.29
N SER A 403 15.08 6.58 6.96
CA SER A 403 14.09 6.83 8.00
C SER A 403 14.43 6.14 9.31
N THR A 404 14.11 6.83 10.40
CA THR A 404 14.18 6.31 11.76
C THR A 404 12.81 6.46 12.41
N ARG A 405 12.32 5.40 13.05
CA ARG A 405 11.01 5.38 13.71
C ARG A 405 11.12 4.84 15.13
N PHE A 406 10.35 5.46 16.03
CA PHE A 406 10.18 5.08 17.42
C PHE A 406 8.68 4.96 17.70
N ASP A 407 8.18 3.75 17.89
CA ASP A 407 6.76 3.49 18.11
C ASP A 407 6.56 2.81 19.48
N PHE A 408 5.72 3.38 20.32
CA PHE A 408 5.34 2.86 21.61
C PHE A 408 3.87 2.44 21.60
N THR A 409 3.58 1.30 22.20
CA THR A 409 2.22 0.86 22.53
C THR A 409 2.13 0.62 24.03
N HIS A 410 1.31 1.42 24.71
CA HIS A 410 1.07 1.33 26.15
C HIS A 410 -0.35 0.85 26.41
N TYR A 411 -0.49 -0.35 26.92
CA TYR A 411 -1.74 -0.92 27.41
C TYR A 411 -2.02 -0.36 28.80
N LEU A 412 -2.46 0.92 28.85
CA LEU A 412 -2.56 1.72 30.06
C LEU A 412 -3.56 1.07 31.05
N THR A 413 -4.75 0.76 30.56
CA THR A 413 -5.81 0.04 31.29
C THR A 413 -6.47 -0.99 30.39
N ASP A 414 -7.48 -1.72 30.89
CA ASP A 414 -8.33 -2.59 30.10
C ASP A 414 -9.20 -1.85 29.07
N LYS A 415 -9.38 -0.53 29.27
CA LYS A 415 -10.17 0.34 28.39
C LYS A 415 -9.32 1.21 27.45
N HIS A 416 -8.07 1.52 27.81
CA HIS A 416 -7.22 2.46 27.08
C HIS A 416 -5.96 1.79 26.54
N THR A 417 -5.77 1.89 25.21
CA THR A 417 -4.53 1.50 24.53
C THR A 417 -3.92 2.72 23.84
N LEU A 418 -2.93 3.29 24.49
CA LEU A 418 -2.22 4.47 24.00
C LEU A 418 -1.10 4.06 23.05
N LYS A 419 -1.03 4.68 21.86
CA LYS A 419 0.08 4.57 20.90
C LYS A 419 0.66 5.94 20.66
N PHE A 420 1.98 6.05 20.73
CA PHE A 420 2.69 7.31 20.49
C PHE A 420 4.06 7.03 19.92
N GLY A 421 4.62 8.02 19.22
CA GLY A 421 5.91 7.82 18.59
C GLY A 421 6.39 9.03 17.79
N ALA A 422 7.56 8.84 17.18
CA ALA A 422 8.24 9.82 16.36
C ALA A 422 8.83 9.17 15.11
N THR A 423 8.87 9.93 14.02
CA THR A 423 9.55 9.54 12.78
C THR A 423 10.42 10.71 12.31
N ALA A 424 11.61 10.39 11.82
CA ALA A 424 12.45 11.32 11.08
C ALA A 424 12.87 10.64 9.78
N MET A 425 12.66 11.31 8.65
CA MET A 425 13.00 10.83 7.33
C MET A 425 13.81 11.89 6.57
N PHE A 426 14.85 11.48 5.90
CA PHE A 426 15.64 12.30 5.00
C PHE A 426 15.45 11.79 3.57
N HIS A 427 15.05 12.70 2.69
CA HIS A 427 14.79 12.45 1.28
C HIS A 427 15.90 13.04 0.42
N GLU A 428 16.33 12.29 -0.58
CA GLU A 428 17.23 12.73 -1.64
C GLU A 428 16.54 12.47 -3.00
N PHE A 429 16.30 13.53 -3.75
CA PHE A 429 15.72 13.49 -5.08
C PHE A 429 16.78 13.82 -6.12
N PHE A 430 16.98 12.96 -7.08
CA PHE A 430 17.82 13.15 -8.24
C PHE A 430 16.94 13.06 -9.49
N PRO A 431 16.31 14.18 -9.94
CA PRO A 431 15.28 14.15 -10.99
C PRO A 431 15.81 13.64 -12.31
N GLY A 432 17.09 13.88 -12.60
CA GLY A 432 17.67 13.26 -13.77
C GLY A 432 19.05 13.76 -14.19
N THR A 433 19.81 12.83 -14.76
CA THR A 433 21.00 13.09 -15.53
C THR A 433 20.85 12.43 -16.89
N ALA A 434 20.92 13.18 -17.97
CA ALA A 434 20.94 12.69 -19.32
C ALA A 434 22.35 12.78 -19.88
N LYS A 435 22.88 11.67 -20.39
CA LYS A 435 24.24 11.59 -20.98
C LYS A 435 24.17 10.94 -22.33
N GLY A 436 24.98 11.42 -23.26
CA GLY A 436 25.22 10.74 -24.53
C GLY A 436 25.86 9.36 -24.34
N LEU A 437 25.54 8.42 -25.20
CA LEU A 437 26.07 7.07 -25.22
C LEU A 437 26.93 6.84 -26.46
N GLY A 438 28.15 6.30 -26.25
CA GLY A 438 29.12 6.02 -27.32
C GLY A 438 29.91 7.25 -27.79
N SER A 439 30.89 7.02 -28.65
CA SER A 439 31.76 8.07 -29.19
C SER A 439 31.10 8.92 -30.29
N GLU A 440 30.05 8.41 -30.91
CA GLU A 440 29.36 9.04 -32.05
C GLU A 440 28.24 10.00 -31.61
N THR A 441 27.91 10.06 -30.31
CA THR A 441 26.81 10.85 -29.83
C THR A 441 27.06 12.35 -29.86
N ALA A 442 26.13 13.11 -30.41
CA ALA A 442 26.07 14.56 -30.33
C ALA A 442 25.36 15.08 -29.05
N PHE A 443 24.85 14.18 -28.17
CA PHE A 443 24.10 14.57 -26.99
C PHE A 443 25.05 15.05 -25.87
N SER A 444 24.92 16.31 -25.49
CA SER A 444 25.65 16.88 -24.34
C SER A 444 25.09 16.41 -23.03
N GLU A 445 25.94 16.27 -22.00
CA GLU A 445 25.49 15.93 -20.66
C GLU A 445 24.59 17.03 -20.09
N PHE A 446 23.43 16.65 -19.58
CA PHE A 446 22.46 17.53 -18.95
C PHE A 446 22.09 16.98 -17.58
N VAL A 447 22.20 17.82 -16.54
CA VAL A 447 21.94 17.43 -15.14
C VAL A 447 20.88 18.32 -14.55
N LEU A 448 19.76 17.74 -14.09
CA LEU A 448 18.79 18.43 -13.26
C LEU A 448 19.31 18.54 -11.82
N PRO A 449 19.14 19.72 -11.15
CA PRO A 449 19.58 19.90 -9.78
C PRO A 449 18.96 18.86 -8.84
N ALA A 450 19.76 18.35 -7.90
CA ALA A 450 19.25 17.47 -6.85
C ALA A 450 18.52 18.30 -5.79
N GLU A 451 17.50 17.69 -5.17
CA GLU A 451 16.71 18.29 -4.11
C GLU A 451 16.77 17.43 -2.85
N TYR A 452 16.70 18.09 -1.68
CA TYR A 452 16.82 17.43 -0.40
C TYR A 452 15.76 17.96 0.57
N ALA A 453 15.17 17.04 1.35
CA ALA A 453 14.20 17.42 2.35
C ALA A 453 14.25 16.52 3.59
N PHE A 454 13.83 17.06 4.73
CA PHE A 454 13.51 16.30 5.93
C PHE A 454 12.00 16.26 6.14
N GLU A 455 11.49 15.10 6.49
CA GLU A 455 10.13 14.92 7.02
C GLU A 455 10.21 14.41 8.46
N TYR A 456 9.64 15.19 9.39
CA TYR A 456 9.55 14.83 10.80
C TYR A 456 8.10 14.65 11.20
N SER A 457 7.84 13.75 12.12
CA SER A 457 6.51 13.68 12.71
C SER A 457 6.52 13.15 14.14
N LEU A 458 5.54 13.63 14.89
CA LEU A 458 5.19 13.14 16.23
C LEU A 458 3.72 12.74 16.20
N TYR A 459 3.37 11.65 16.85
CA TYR A 459 1.98 11.25 16.95
C TYR A 459 1.63 10.70 18.32
N VAL A 460 0.36 10.83 18.66
CA VAL A 460 -0.28 10.18 19.80
C VAL A 460 -1.68 9.75 19.38
N SER A 461 -2.11 8.59 19.82
CA SER A 461 -3.48 8.09 19.62
C SER A 461 -3.90 7.20 20.76
N ASP A 462 -5.18 7.19 21.08
CA ASP A 462 -5.78 6.30 22.06
C ASP A 462 -6.95 5.53 21.45
N GLU A 463 -7.04 4.26 21.78
CA GLU A 463 -8.20 3.41 21.57
C GLU A 463 -8.89 3.26 22.91
N TYR A 464 -10.06 3.92 23.04
CA TYR A 464 -10.85 3.97 24.28
C TYR A 464 -12.14 3.15 24.15
N LYS A 465 -12.22 2.07 24.91
CA LYS A 465 -13.43 1.26 25.07
C LYS A 465 -14.36 1.93 26.10
N ALA A 466 -15.11 2.94 25.64
CA ALA A 466 -15.95 3.77 26.51
C ALA A 466 -17.04 2.96 27.19
N THR A 467 -17.67 2.03 26.44
CA THR A 467 -18.66 1.06 26.96
C THR A 467 -18.45 -0.30 26.27
N PRO A 468 -19.11 -1.38 26.68
CA PRO A 468 -19.08 -2.66 25.97
C PRO A 468 -19.56 -2.56 24.50
N ARG A 469 -20.30 -1.51 24.15
CA ARG A 469 -20.83 -1.28 22.80
C ARG A 469 -20.16 -0.14 22.04
N LEU A 470 -19.44 0.75 22.71
CA LEU A 470 -18.83 1.94 22.09
C LEU A 470 -17.31 1.93 22.27
N THR A 471 -16.59 1.87 21.16
CA THR A 471 -15.15 2.10 21.09
C THR A 471 -14.91 3.40 20.32
N LEU A 472 -14.09 4.26 20.90
CA LEU A 472 -13.62 5.50 20.30
C LEU A 472 -12.13 5.35 19.99
N LYS A 473 -11.69 5.88 18.87
CA LYS A 473 -10.29 5.97 18.50
C LYS A 473 -10.02 7.41 18.08
N TYR A 474 -9.08 8.05 18.74
CA TYR A 474 -8.71 9.41 18.44
C TYR A 474 -7.19 9.56 18.47
N GLY A 475 -6.69 10.40 17.60
CA GLY A 475 -5.26 10.60 17.46
C GLY A 475 -4.93 11.95 16.84
N LEU A 476 -3.70 12.35 17.07
CA LEU A 476 -3.14 13.57 16.55
C LEU A 476 -1.73 13.29 16.05
N ARG A 477 -1.44 13.73 14.83
CA ARG A 477 -0.10 13.71 14.25
C ARG A 477 0.30 15.15 13.92
N LEU A 478 1.49 15.55 14.34
CA LEU A 478 2.16 16.75 13.90
C LEU A 478 3.21 16.35 12.88
N ALA A 479 3.07 16.78 11.64
CA ALA A 479 4.00 16.55 10.56
C ALA A 479 4.69 17.85 10.17
N MET A 480 6.00 17.80 9.91
CA MET A 480 6.80 18.93 9.47
C MET A 480 7.66 18.48 8.29
N PHE A 481 7.60 19.23 7.21
CA PHE A 481 8.42 19.02 6.01
C PHE A 481 9.33 20.22 5.80
N GLN A 482 10.63 19.98 5.59
CA GLN A 482 11.65 21.01 5.53
C GLN A 482 12.54 20.80 4.32
N ASN A 483 12.52 21.75 3.36
CA ASN A 483 13.46 21.76 2.25
C ASN A 483 14.83 22.27 2.71
N VAL A 484 15.89 21.57 2.28
CA VAL A 484 17.27 21.90 2.65
C VAL A 484 18.19 21.88 1.43
N GLY A 485 19.18 22.78 1.40
CA GLY A 485 20.23 22.81 0.36
C GLY A 485 21.25 21.66 0.53
N PRO A 486 22.05 21.41 -0.51
CA PRO A 486 22.26 22.30 -1.66
C PRO A 486 21.12 22.19 -2.68
N GLY A 487 20.79 23.30 -3.37
CA GLY A 487 19.76 23.32 -4.40
C GLY A 487 19.57 24.73 -4.98
N THR A 488 18.90 24.78 -6.11
CA THR A 488 18.50 26.03 -6.76
C THR A 488 16.98 26.12 -6.72
N TYR A 489 16.47 27.22 -6.23
CA TYR A 489 15.03 27.52 -6.19
C TYR A 489 14.75 28.66 -7.18
N TYR A 490 13.71 28.48 -7.99
CA TYR A 490 13.29 29.45 -9.02
C TYR A 490 12.05 30.21 -8.54
N ASN A 491 12.04 31.51 -8.77
CA ASN A 491 10.85 32.35 -8.64
C ASN A 491 10.18 32.49 -10.01
N TYR A 492 8.86 32.50 -10.04
CA TYR A 492 8.06 32.56 -11.25
C TYR A 492 7.21 33.84 -11.28
N ASP A 493 6.96 34.37 -12.49
CA ASP A 493 5.99 35.43 -12.69
C ASP A 493 4.53 34.93 -12.73
N SER A 494 3.58 35.84 -13.03
CA SER A 494 2.16 35.49 -13.17
C SER A 494 1.84 34.58 -14.34
N ASN A 495 2.77 34.45 -15.29
CA ASN A 495 2.66 33.55 -16.45
C ASN A 495 3.37 32.20 -16.23
N TYR A 496 3.88 31.98 -15.00
CA TYR A 496 4.67 30.79 -14.62
C TYR A 496 6.02 30.68 -15.36
N GLU A 497 6.57 31.79 -15.83
CA GLU A 497 7.91 31.86 -16.42
C GLU A 497 8.95 32.20 -15.34
N PRO A 498 10.14 31.59 -15.32
CA PRO A 498 11.16 31.83 -14.31
C PRO A 498 11.73 33.23 -14.44
N ILE A 499 11.75 34.01 -13.35
CA ILE A 499 12.24 35.41 -13.31
C ILE A 499 13.66 35.46 -12.75
N ASP A 500 13.91 34.76 -11.65
CA ASP A 500 15.20 34.68 -10.98
C ASP A 500 15.37 33.34 -10.24
N SER A 501 16.52 33.15 -9.63
CA SER A 501 16.81 31.97 -8.84
C SER A 501 17.65 32.28 -7.61
N THR A 502 17.45 31.50 -6.56
CA THR A 502 18.25 31.56 -5.34
C THR A 502 18.97 30.24 -5.13
N VAL A 503 20.29 30.29 -4.96
CA VAL A 503 21.11 29.11 -4.69
C VAL A 503 21.32 28.94 -3.21
N TYR A 504 20.94 27.81 -2.66
CA TYR A 504 21.11 27.43 -1.26
C TYR A 504 22.28 26.48 -1.09
N LYS A 505 23.07 26.70 -0.04
CA LYS A 505 24.26 25.88 0.28
C LYS A 505 23.81 24.64 1.09
N LYS A 506 24.68 23.65 1.14
CA LYS A 506 24.44 22.42 1.93
C LYS A 506 24.10 22.76 3.39
N GLY A 507 22.94 22.30 3.83
CA GLY A 507 22.42 22.47 5.18
C GLY A 507 21.63 23.76 5.40
N ASP A 508 21.54 24.67 4.40
CA ASP A 508 20.63 25.82 4.49
C ASP A 508 19.18 25.33 4.45
N SER A 509 18.36 25.77 5.41
CA SER A 509 16.93 25.55 5.40
C SER A 509 16.23 26.70 4.72
N PHE A 510 15.42 26.47 3.72
CA PHE A 510 14.79 27.54 2.95
C PHE A 510 13.26 27.50 2.94
N ASN A 511 12.65 26.37 3.32
CA ASN A 511 11.21 26.26 3.44
C ASN A 511 10.83 25.26 4.53
N ILE A 512 9.72 25.53 5.24
CA ILE A 512 9.18 24.64 6.27
C ILE A 512 7.65 24.68 6.19
N TYR A 513 7.05 23.52 5.99
CA TYR A 513 5.62 23.29 6.15
C TYR A 513 5.34 22.52 7.42
N THR A 514 4.30 22.90 8.15
CA THR A 514 3.86 22.23 9.38
C THR A 514 2.37 21.98 9.30
N ASN A 515 1.96 20.72 9.47
CA ASN A 515 0.56 20.31 9.41
C ASN A 515 0.18 19.52 10.66
N LEU A 516 -0.99 19.85 11.19
CA LEU A 516 -1.62 19.11 12.27
C LEU A 516 -2.70 18.20 11.71
N GLU A 517 -2.55 16.88 11.92
CA GLU A 517 -3.39 15.84 11.30
C GLU A 517 -4.25 15.15 12.37
N PRO A 518 -5.44 15.68 12.75
CA PRO A 518 -6.39 15.02 13.63
C PRO A 518 -7.02 13.81 12.93
N ARG A 519 -7.30 12.75 13.70
CA ARG A 519 -7.97 11.53 13.28
C ARG A 519 -8.92 11.07 14.36
N LEU A 520 -10.15 10.75 13.96
CA LEU A 520 -11.22 10.33 14.83
C LEU A 520 -11.92 9.13 14.20
N ALA A 521 -12.22 8.12 14.99
CA ALA A 521 -13.07 7.03 14.57
C ALA A 521 -13.92 6.54 15.75
N PHE A 522 -15.05 5.94 15.43
CA PHE A 522 -15.89 5.28 16.41
C PHE A 522 -16.49 3.99 15.85
N THR A 523 -16.72 3.04 16.73
CA THR A 523 -17.49 1.81 16.45
C THR A 523 -18.56 1.68 17.51
N TYR A 524 -19.81 1.63 17.07
CA TYR A 524 -20.96 1.41 17.93
C TYR A 524 -21.66 0.08 17.58
N LEU A 525 -21.63 -0.85 18.50
CA LEU A 525 -22.31 -2.15 18.35
C LEU A 525 -23.81 -1.99 18.55
N LEU A 526 -24.58 -2.18 17.50
CA LEU A 526 -26.04 -2.23 17.55
C LEU A 526 -26.50 -3.56 18.18
N SER A 527 -25.77 -4.63 17.83
CA SER A 527 -25.96 -5.98 18.37
C SER A 527 -24.62 -6.74 18.32
N ASP A 528 -24.61 -7.99 18.77
CA ASP A 528 -23.41 -8.84 18.68
C ASP A 528 -22.98 -9.13 17.24
N VAL A 529 -23.86 -8.94 16.27
CA VAL A 529 -23.65 -9.26 14.85
C VAL A 529 -23.78 -8.03 13.94
N SER A 530 -23.91 -6.81 14.48
CA SER A 530 -24.01 -5.61 13.66
C SER A 530 -23.44 -4.37 14.36
N SER A 531 -22.85 -3.47 13.59
CA SER A 531 -22.28 -2.20 14.06
C SER A 531 -22.45 -1.08 13.05
N ILE A 532 -22.41 0.16 13.56
CA ILE A 532 -22.16 1.38 12.79
C ILE A 532 -20.76 1.86 13.14
N LYS A 533 -19.99 2.22 12.14
CA LYS A 533 -18.66 2.80 12.30
C LYS A 533 -18.60 4.13 11.55
N GLY A 534 -17.83 5.07 12.08
CA GLY A 534 -17.56 6.33 11.41
C GLY A 534 -16.12 6.75 11.61
N SER A 535 -15.58 7.52 10.66
CA SER A 535 -14.23 8.07 10.76
C SER A 535 -14.13 9.45 10.13
N TYR A 536 -13.19 10.23 10.65
CA TYR A 536 -12.71 11.48 10.07
C TYR A 536 -11.19 11.50 10.14
N SER A 537 -10.54 11.97 9.07
CA SER A 537 -9.09 12.17 9.04
C SER A 537 -8.74 13.40 8.23
N HIS A 538 -7.78 14.17 8.72
CA HIS A 538 -7.06 15.19 7.98
C HIS A 538 -5.65 14.67 7.71
N THR A 539 -5.17 14.79 6.47
CA THR A 539 -3.86 14.26 6.03
C THR A 539 -3.16 15.23 5.11
N ALA A 540 -1.82 15.23 5.16
CA ALA A 540 -0.97 16.02 4.26
C ALA A 540 -0.06 15.11 3.43
N GLN A 541 0.22 15.52 2.19
CA GLN A 541 1.16 14.86 1.29
C GLN A 541 2.18 15.86 0.79
N TYR A 542 3.47 15.54 1.00
CA TYR A 542 4.59 16.42 0.65
C TYR A 542 5.33 15.97 -0.62
N LEU A 543 5.11 14.72 -1.06
CA LEU A 543 5.76 14.15 -2.24
C LEU A 543 4.69 13.84 -3.28
N THR A 544 4.85 14.39 -4.46
CA THR A 544 3.93 14.23 -5.59
C THR A 544 4.63 13.55 -6.76
N LEU A 545 3.88 12.77 -7.52
CA LEU A 545 4.35 12.13 -8.74
C LEU A 545 3.90 12.95 -9.95
N ALA A 546 4.85 13.50 -10.71
CA ALA A 546 4.58 14.09 -12.01
C ALA A 546 4.22 12.97 -12.99
N GLN A 547 2.94 12.77 -13.20
CA GLN A 547 2.39 11.68 -13.99
C GLN A 547 1.54 12.23 -15.13
N ASN A 548 1.95 11.97 -16.37
CA ASN A 548 1.24 12.40 -17.58
C ASN A 548 0.20 11.38 -18.08
N SER A 549 0.08 10.23 -17.46
CA SER A 549 -0.85 9.17 -17.85
C SER A 549 -1.63 8.63 -16.64
N THR A 550 -2.80 8.02 -16.89
CA THR A 550 -3.62 7.39 -15.85
C THR A 550 -2.98 6.13 -15.24
N SER A 551 -2.09 5.48 -15.97
CA SER A 551 -1.26 4.37 -15.47
C SER A 551 0.13 4.89 -15.16
N GLY A 552 0.57 4.86 -13.89
CA GLY A 552 1.93 5.21 -13.53
C GLY A 552 2.94 4.52 -14.45
N THR A 553 3.79 5.32 -15.05
CA THR A 553 4.90 4.84 -15.89
C THR A 553 6.18 4.89 -15.07
N PRO A 554 7.19 4.07 -15.36
CA PRO A 554 8.47 4.21 -14.69
C PRO A 554 9.21 5.52 -15.02
N LEU A 555 8.67 6.33 -15.91
CA LEU A 555 9.19 7.65 -16.30
C LEU A 555 8.64 8.79 -15.44
N ASP A 556 7.68 8.52 -14.58
CA ASP A 556 7.07 9.52 -13.72
C ASP A 556 8.08 9.99 -12.66
N ILE A 557 8.17 11.30 -12.47
CA ILE A 557 9.17 11.94 -11.59
C ILE A 557 8.53 12.25 -10.25
N TRP A 558 9.15 11.77 -9.16
CA TRP A 558 8.82 12.21 -7.82
C TRP A 558 9.48 13.56 -7.53
N PHE A 559 8.71 14.51 -7.04
CA PHE A 559 9.19 15.80 -6.59
C PHE A 559 8.58 16.19 -5.23
N PRO A 560 9.31 16.94 -4.40
CA PRO A 560 8.83 17.38 -3.10
C PRO A 560 7.95 18.64 -3.20
N ALA A 561 7.21 18.94 -2.14
CA ALA A 561 6.64 20.26 -1.91
C ALA A 561 7.78 21.28 -1.78
N THR A 562 7.58 22.47 -2.37
CA THR A 562 8.53 23.58 -2.40
C THR A 562 7.80 24.89 -2.07
N PRO A 563 8.45 26.06 -1.95
CA PRO A 563 7.73 27.32 -1.80
C PRO A 563 6.71 27.61 -2.92
N ASN A 564 6.91 27.07 -4.14
CA ASN A 564 5.97 27.22 -5.26
C ASN A 564 4.88 26.13 -5.28
N VAL A 565 5.13 24.99 -4.63
CA VAL A 565 4.26 23.82 -4.66
C VAL A 565 3.88 23.43 -3.24
N GLU A 566 2.77 23.99 -2.75
CA GLU A 566 2.25 23.68 -1.43
C GLU A 566 1.90 22.20 -1.26
N PRO A 567 2.02 21.66 -0.03
CA PRO A 567 1.56 20.29 0.27
C PRO A 567 0.08 20.11 -0.10
N GLN A 568 -0.23 18.98 -0.70
CA GLN A 568 -1.61 18.60 -0.91
C GLN A 568 -2.24 18.16 0.43
N LEU A 569 -3.47 18.62 0.69
CA LEU A 569 -4.21 18.30 1.91
C LEU A 569 -5.51 17.56 1.57
N CYS A 570 -5.94 16.66 2.45
CA CYS A 570 -7.21 15.95 2.31
C CYS A 570 -7.95 15.84 3.64
N ASP A 571 -9.21 16.28 3.64
CA ASP A 571 -10.19 15.99 4.66
C ASP A 571 -11.07 14.84 4.18
N GLN A 572 -11.10 13.74 4.92
CA GLN A 572 -11.95 12.59 4.61
C GLN A 572 -12.89 12.30 5.77
N ALA A 573 -14.17 12.15 5.49
CA ALA A 573 -15.18 11.64 6.42
C ALA A 573 -15.89 10.42 5.81
N GLY A 574 -16.28 9.48 6.66
CA GLY A 574 -17.04 8.32 6.23
C GLY A 574 -17.88 7.71 7.35
N ILE A 575 -18.93 7.01 6.95
CA ILE A 575 -19.78 6.21 7.85
C ILE A 575 -20.14 4.89 7.16
N GLY A 576 -20.24 3.81 7.93
CA GLY A 576 -20.56 2.49 7.41
C GLY A 576 -21.41 1.66 8.36
N TYR A 577 -22.20 0.76 7.78
CA TYR A 577 -22.95 -0.27 8.45
C TYR A 577 -22.37 -1.64 8.13
N PHE A 578 -22.15 -2.45 9.16
CA PHE A 578 -21.55 -3.78 9.06
C PHE A 578 -22.45 -4.79 9.77
N ARG A 579 -22.69 -5.92 9.11
CA ARG A 579 -23.55 -6.98 9.65
C ARG A 579 -23.10 -8.36 9.21
N ASN A 580 -23.14 -9.30 10.15
CA ASN A 580 -22.95 -10.71 9.90
C ASN A 580 -24.28 -11.45 9.95
N LEU A 581 -24.47 -12.41 9.04
CA LEU A 581 -25.69 -13.19 8.91
C LEU A 581 -25.38 -14.70 8.98
N SER A 582 -26.37 -15.52 9.35
CA SER A 582 -26.28 -16.98 9.38
C SER A 582 -25.05 -17.49 10.14
N ASN A 583 -24.93 -17.10 11.43
CA ASN A 583 -23.78 -17.44 12.29
C ASN A 583 -22.42 -17.03 11.68
N ASN A 584 -22.38 -15.84 11.05
CA ASN A 584 -21.21 -15.25 10.42
C ASN A 584 -20.75 -15.94 9.12
N MET A 585 -21.59 -16.79 8.53
CA MET A 585 -21.34 -17.34 7.18
C MET A 585 -21.24 -16.23 6.14
N PHE A 586 -22.06 -15.17 6.28
CA PHE A 586 -22.05 -14.02 5.39
C PHE A 586 -21.68 -12.74 6.16
N GLU A 587 -20.78 -11.96 5.56
CA GLU A 587 -20.47 -10.59 5.96
C GLU A 587 -21.10 -9.63 4.95
N VAL A 588 -21.81 -8.61 5.45
CA VAL A 588 -22.41 -7.56 4.63
C VAL A 588 -21.88 -6.23 5.14
N SER A 589 -21.42 -5.37 4.25
CA SER A 589 -21.06 -3.99 4.57
C SER A 589 -21.62 -3.01 3.54
N ALA A 590 -21.95 -1.82 4.03
CA ALA A 590 -22.31 -0.66 3.20
C ALA A 590 -21.63 0.56 3.82
N GLU A 591 -20.81 1.25 3.05
CA GLU A 591 -20.03 2.40 3.48
C GLU A 591 -20.28 3.58 2.54
N THR A 592 -20.27 4.81 3.07
CA THR A 592 -20.25 6.04 2.27
C THR A 592 -19.13 6.94 2.74
N TYR A 593 -18.57 7.71 1.82
CA TYR A 593 -17.47 8.62 2.11
C TYR A 593 -17.59 9.92 1.33
N TYR A 594 -16.95 10.95 1.88
CA TYR A 594 -16.69 12.22 1.22
C TYR A 594 -15.24 12.64 1.49
N LYS A 595 -14.53 13.07 0.43
CA LYS A 595 -13.18 13.63 0.50
C LYS A 595 -13.19 15.04 -0.10
N LYS A 596 -12.48 15.95 0.57
CA LYS A 596 -12.17 17.28 0.06
C LYS A 596 -10.67 17.42 -0.02
N TYR A 597 -10.18 17.84 -1.17
CA TYR A 597 -8.76 18.06 -1.43
C TYR A 597 -8.48 19.54 -1.59
N SER A 598 -7.37 19.99 -1.00
CA SER A 598 -6.79 21.32 -1.21
C SER A 598 -5.40 21.16 -1.85
N SER A 599 -4.99 22.18 -2.62
CA SER A 599 -3.71 22.20 -3.34
C SER A 599 -3.50 20.97 -4.25
N VAL A 600 -4.59 20.53 -4.93
CA VAL A 600 -4.50 19.46 -5.94
C VAL A 600 -3.70 19.96 -7.13
N ILE A 601 -2.77 19.14 -7.58
CA ILE A 601 -1.86 19.45 -8.68
C ILE A 601 -2.34 18.79 -9.96
N ASP A 602 -2.32 19.54 -11.05
CA ASP A 602 -2.47 19.07 -12.42
C ASP A 602 -1.47 19.84 -13.32
N PHE A 603 -1.41 19.54 -14.59
CA PHE A 603 -0.48 20.15 -15.52
C PHE A 603 -1.22 21.06 -16.50
N ARG A 604 -0.54 22.13 -16.95
CA ARG A 604 -1.06 22.92 -18.08
C ARG A 604 -1.21 22.04 -19.33
N ASP A 605 -1.96 22.51 -20.30
CA ASP A 605 -2.01 21.85 -21.61
C ASP A 605 -0.65 21.88 -22.28
N HIS A 606 -0.27 20.76 -22.91
CA HIS A 606 1.03 20.57 -23.56
C HIS A 606 2.25 20.72 -22.59
N ALA A 607 2.09 20.41 -21.32
CA ALA A 607 3.15 20.50 -20.32
C ALA A 607 4.39 19.66 -20.69
N MET A 608 5.56 20.23 -20.53
CA MET A 608 6.84 19.57 -20.71
C MET A 608 7.33 19.03 -19.36
N LEU A 609 7.19 17.72 -19.15
CA LEU A 609 7.53 17.10 -17.86
C LEU A 609 8.91 16.47 -17.82
N LEU A 610 9.41 16.00 -18.98
CA LEU A 610 10.68 15.28 -19.06
C LEU A 610 11.86 16.23 -19.20
N LEU A 611 12.90 16.04 -18.35
CA LEU A 611 14.16 16.82 -18.39
C LEU A 611 13.93 18.33 -18.30
N ASN A 612 12.83 18.75 -17.65
CA ASN A 612 12.49 20.17 -17.49
C ASN A 612 13.04 20.71 -16.16
N PRO A 613 14.01 21.63 -16.15
CA PRO A 613 14.50 22.26 -14.94
C PRO A 613 13.47 23.21 -14.29
N TYR A 614 12.44 23.62 -15.04
CA TYR A 614 11.37 24.51 -14.63
C TYR A 614 10.03 23.76 -14.49
N LEU A 615 10.08 22.52 -14.01
CA LEU A 615 8.89 21.66 -13.85
C LEU A 615 7.75 22.34 -13.10
N GLU A 616 8.07 23.15 -12.08
CA GLU A 616 7.08 23.85 -11.26
C GLU A 616 6.24 24.85 -12.08
N GLY A 617 6.81 25.47 -13.12
CA GLY A 617 6.09 26.34 -14.06
C GLY A 617 5.03 25.62 -14.90
N GLU A 618 5.13 24.30 -15.05
CA GLU A 618 4.17 23.47 -15.76
C GLU A 618 2.97 23.06 -14.88
N LEU A 619 3.07 23.25 -13.55
CA LEU A 619 2.06 22.83 -12.61
C LEU A 619 0.93 23.86 -12.48
N ARG A 620 -0.28 23.35 -12.24
CA ARG A 620 -1.46 24.15 -11.91
C ARG A 620 -2.09 23.60 -10.65
N ILE A 621 -2.37 24.51 -9.71
CA ILE A 621 -2.81 24.14 -8.35
C ILE A 621 -4.26 24.59 -8.16
N GLY A 622 -5.09 23.71 -7.62
CA GLY A 622 -6.47 23.99 -7.35
C GLY A 622 -7.06 23.12 -6.24
N ARG A 623 -8.33 22.84 -6.34
CA ARG A 623 -9.07 22.03 -5.36
C ARG A 623 -9.76 20.84 -6.03
N GLY A 624 -10.14 19.86 -5.23
CA GLY A 624 -10.90 18.71 -5.71
C GLY A 624 -11.81 18.15 -4.64
N TYR A 625 -12.68 17.24 -5.03
CA TYR A 625 -13.48 16.45 -4.09
C TYR A 625 -13.87 15.10 -4.70
N SER A 626 -14.11 14.12 -3.84
CA SER A 626 -14.66 12.83 -4.25
C SER A 626 -15.67 12.32 -3.23
N TYR A 627 -16.64 11.53 -3.71
CA TYR A 627 -17.64 10.90 -2.85
C TYR A 627 -18.10 9.58 -3.46
N GLY A 628 -18.61 8.69 -2.62
CA GLY A 628 -19.09 7.41 -3.11
C GLY A 628 -19.81 6.56 -2.07
N ILE A 629 -20.35 5.45 -2.58
CA ILE A 629 -20.97 4.38 -1.81
C ILE A 629 -20.29 3.07 -2.19
N GLU A 630 -19.92 2.31 -1.17
CA GLU A 630 -19.25 1.02 -1.27
C GLU A 630 -20.13 -0.05 -0.63
N THR A 631 -20.40 -1.15 -1.31
CA THR A 631 -21.12 -2.28 -0.73
C THR A 631 -20.38 -3.57 -1.00
N MET A 632 -20.44 -4.50 -0.04
CA MET A 632 -19.87 -5.83 -0.17
C MET A 632 -20.75 -6.88 0.52
N ILE A 633 -20.93 -8.00 -0.16
CA ILE A 633 -21.45 -9.23 0.43
C ILE A 633 -20.40 -10.30 0.25
N ARG A 634 -19.91 -10.86 1.34
CA ARG A 634 -18.87 -11.89 1.36
C ARG A 634 -19.38 -13.15 2.03
N LYS A 635 -19.15 -14.29 1.38
CA LYS A 635 -19.41 -15.63 1.93
C LYS A 635 -18.09 -16.30 2.30
N ASN A 636 -17.89 -16.60 3.58
CA ASN A 636 -16.63 -17.08 4.12
C ASN A 636 -16.51 -18.60 4.17
N GLU A 637 -17.62 -19.34 4.20
CA GLU A 637 -17.65 -20.76 4.55
C GLU A 637 -18.43 -21.60 3.54
N GLY A 638 -18.15 -22.93 3.53
CA GLY A 638 -18.75 -23.91 2.67
C GLY A 638 -17.98 -24.15 1.38
N LYS A 639 -18.51 -25.00 0.49
CA LYS A 639 -17.88 -25.32 -0.80
C LYS A 639 -17.78 -24.12 -1.73
N LEU A 640 -18.76 -23.20 -1.67
CA LEU A 640 -18.75 -21.95 -2.41
C LEU A 640 -18.37 -20.83 -1.44
N THR A 641 -17.28 -20.12 -1.72
CA THR A 641 -16.80 -18.93 -1.00
C THR A 641 -16.50 -17.81 -1.98
N GLY A 642 -16.44 -16.56 -1.51
CA GLY A 642 -16.14 -15.42 -2.36
C GLY A 642 -16.88 -14.17 -1.94
N TRP A 643 -16.95 -13.16 -2.83
CA TRP A 643 -17.64 -11.90 -2.55
C TRP A 643 -18.17 -11.25 -3.83
N VAL A 644 -19.15 -10.39 -3.63
CA VAL A 644 -19.62 -9.42 -4.61
C VAL A 644 -19.37 -8.04 -4.02
N SER A 645 -18.69 -7.17 -4.74
CA SER A 645 -18.48 -5.78 -4.37
C SER A 645 -19.07 -4.84 -5.43
N TYR A 646 -19.66 -3.75 -4.98
CA TYR A 646 -20.11 -2.65 -5.83
C TYR A 646 -19.61 -1.34 -5.25
N THR A 647 -19.12 -0.47 -6.13
CA THR A 647 -18.70 0.88 -5.82
C THR A 647 -19.34 1.86 -6.77
N TYR A 648 -20.06 2.84 -6.23
CA TYR A 648 -20.38 4.08 -6.91
C TYR A 648 -19.42 5.15 -6.40
N SER A 649 -18.68 5.82 -7.29
CA SER A 649 -17.67 6.81 -6.93
C SER A 649 -17.59 7.93 -7.96
N ARG A 650 -17.52 9.17 -7.49
CA ARG A 650 -17.27 10.34 -8.35
C ARG A 650 -16.08 11.12 -7.80
N SER A 651 -15.24 11.61 -8.69
CA SER A 651 -14.05 12.41 -8.35
C SER A 651 -13.89 13.56 -9.34
N PHE A 652 -13.71 14.78 -8.80
CA PHE A 652 -13.68 16.01 -9.57
C PHE A 652 -12.49 16.89 -9.16
N ARG A 653 -12.05 17.71 -10.13
CA ARG A 653 -11.05 18.77 -9.93
C ARG A 653 -11.62 20.10 -10.39
N ILE A 654 -11.16 21.18 -9.77
CA ILE A 654 -11.44 22.58 -10.11
C ILE A 654 -10.13 23.33 -10.01
N ILE A 655 -9.53 23.66 -11.13
CA ILE A 655 -8.21 24.31 -11.21
C ILE A 655 -8.38 25.54 -12.10
N PRO A 656 -7.98 26.76 -11.65
CA PRO A 656 -8.32 28.02 -12.34
C PRO A 656 -7.93 28.08 -13.82
N GLU A 657 -6.73 27.59 -14.17
CA GLU A 657 -6.18 27.66 -15.53
C GLU A 657 -6.49 26.42 -16.39
N ILE A 658 -7.35 25.52 -15.92
CA ILE A 658 -7.79 24.34 -16.66
C ILE A 658 -9.29 24.40 -16.85
N ASN A 659 -9.76 24.24 -18.09
CA ASN A 659 -11.17 24.36 -18.48
C ASN A 659 -11.80 25.68 -18.00
N ASP A 660 -11.08 26.79 -18.09
CA ASP A 660 -11.51 28.11 -17.61
C ASP A 660 -11.97 28.13 -16.14
N GLY A 661 -11.36 27.27 -15.30
CA GLY A 661 -11.72 27.13 -13.89
C GLY A 661 -12.99 26.34 -13.63
N ASN A 662 -13.62 25.77 -14.65
CA ASN A 662 -14.78 24.90 -14.50
C ASN A 662 -14.39 23.53 -13.95
N GLN A 663 -15.35 22.89 -13.29
CA GLN A 663 -15.20 21.54 -12.77
C GLN A 663 -15.02 20.51 -13.90
N TYR A 664 -14.08 19.58 -13.74
CA TYR A 664 -13.86 18.44 -14.64
C TYR A 664 -13.63 17.14 -13.89
N ASN A 665 -13.81 15.99 -14.60
CA ASN A 665 -13.58 14.67 -14.00
C ASN A 665 -12.10 14.45 -13.72
N ALA A 666 -11.76 13.95 -12.53
CA ALA A 666 -10.41 13.49 -12.24
C ALA A 666 -10.02 12.32 -13.16
N PRO A 667 -8.74 12.14 -13.50
CA PRO A 667 -8.30 11.10 -14.46
C PRO A 667 -8.72 9.67 -14.10
N TYR A 668 -8.99 9.38 -12.83
CA TYR A 668 -9.41 8.05 -12.34
C TYR A 668 -10.90 7.98 -11.99
N ASP A 669 -11.71 8.94 -12.38
CA ASP A 669 -13.16 8.93 -12.10
C ASP A 669 -13.83 7.78 -12.86
N LYS A 670 -14.24 6.74 -12.15
CA LYS A 670 -15.02 5.60 -12.66
C LYS A 670 -16.32 5.51 -11.85
N PRO A 671 -17.43 6.01 -12.36
CA PRO A 671 -18.70 6.06 -11.62
C PRO A 671 -19.16 4.73 -11.06
N ASN A 672 -19.02 3.64 -11.81
CA ASN A 672 -19.48 2.33 -11.37
C ASN A 672 -18.38 1.30 -11.50
N ALA A 673 -18.20 0.47 -10.46
CA ALA A 673 -17.35 -0.70 -10.50
C ALA A 673 -18.03 -1.87 -9.77
N ILE A 674 -18.02 -3.05 -10.39
CA ILE A 674 -18.59 -4.29 -9.85
C ILE A 674 -17.52 -5.37 -9.95
N ASN A 675 -17.29 -6.09 -8.85
CA ASN A 675 -16.45 -7.28 -8.88
C ASN A 675 -17.21 -8.46 -8.27
N ILE A 676 -17.18 -9.60 -8.94
CA ILE A 676 -17.72 -10.87 -8.47
C ILE A 676 -16.57 -11.85 -8.40
N VAL A 677 -16.27 -12.34 -7.22
CA VAL A 677 -15.24 -13.36 -6.97
C VAL A 677 -15.91 -14.57 -6.38
N ALA A 678 -15.77 -15.72 -7.01
CA ALA A 678 -16.31 -16.97 -6.52
C ALA A 678 -15.28 -18.09 -6.61
N ASN A 679 -15.18 -18.87 -5.55
CA ASN A 679 -14.33 -20.06 -5.45
C ASN A 679 -15.20 -21.24 -5.08
N TYR A 680 -15.10 -22.34 -5.81
CA TYR A 680 -15.86 -23.55 -5.58
C TYR A 680 -14.96 -24.77 -5.42
N ASP A 681 -15.01 -25.39 -4.25
CA ASP A 681 -14.27 -26.61 -3.94
C ASP A 681 -15.13 -27.84 -4.33
N PHE A 682 -14.93 -28.39 -5.55
CA PHE A 682 -15.63 -29.60 -6.04
C PHE A 682 -15.29 -30.80 -5.16
N THR A 683 -14.00 -30.96 -4.91
CA THR A 683 -13.44 -32.02 -4.06
C THR A 683 -12.29 -31.41 -3.24
N ARG A 684 -11.69 -32.16 -2.32
CA ARG A 684 -10.48 -31.72 -1.60
C ARG A 684 -9.30 -31.43 -2.52
N ARG A 685 -9.31 -31.96 -3.73
CA ARG A 685 -8.20 -31.83 -4.70
C ARG A 685 -8.50 -30.90 -5.84
N ILE A 686 -9.75 -30.72 -6.20
CA ILE A 686 -10.17 -29.92 -7.35
C ILE A 686 -10.96 -28.73 -6.87
N SER A 687 -10.49 -27.56 -7.18
CA SER A 687 -11.20 -26.30 -6.97
C SER A 687 -11.21 -25.46 -8.25
N ALA A 688 -12.27 -24.69 -8.45
CA ALA A 688 -12.33 -23.70 -9.52
C ALA A 688 -12.58 -22.32 -8.95
N SER A 689 -12.07 -21.32 -9.63
CA SER A 689 -12.23 -19.91 -9.26
C SER A 689 -12.67 -19.10 -10.46
N PHE A 690 -13.48 -18.09 -10.19
CA PHE A 690 -14.12 -17.22 -11.15
C PHE A 690 -13.98 -15.78 -10.68
N ILE A 691 -13.58 -14.88 -11.56
CA ILE A 691 -13.64 -13.42 -11.35
C ILE A 691 -14.36 -12.80 -12.55
N TRP A 692 -15.37 -12.01 -12.26
CA TRP A 692 -15.93 -11.10 -13.25
C TRP A 692 -15.83 -9.68 -12.71
N THR A 693 -15.31 -8.79 -13.55
CA THR A 693 -15.15 -7.37 -13.20
C THR A 693 -15.78 -6.50 -14.28
N TYR A 694 -16.43 -5.43 -13.84
CA TYR A 694 -16.98 -4.37 -14.67
C TYR A 694 -16.58 -3.03 -14.08
N ALA A 695 -16.24 -2.06 -14.92
CA ALA A 695 -16.03 -0.66 -14.53
C ALA A 695 -16.43 0.28 -15.68
N THR A 696 -17.02 1.42 -15.33
CA THR A 696 -17.21 2.53 -16.27
C THR A 696 -15.87 2.99 -16.84
N GLY A 697 -15.83 3.37 -18.11
CA GLY A 697 -14.63 3.82 -18.80
C GLY A 697 -13.99 5.05 -18.14
N LEU A 698 -12.65 5.14 -18.23
CA LEU A 698 -11.88 6.29 -17.74
C LEU A 698 -12.21 7.56 -18.50
N PRO A 699 -12.18 8.74 -17.84
CA PRO A 699 -12.26 10.02 -18.52
C PRO A 699 -11.08 10.22 -19.46
N ILE A 700 -11.35 10.86 -20.60
CA ILE A 700 -10.34 11.16 -21.61
C ILE A 700 -10.67 12.46 -22.34
N THR A 701 -9.64 13.15 -22.81
CA THR A 701 -9.75 14.32 -23.69
C THR A 701 -9.63 13.87 -25.15
N PHE A 702 -10.65 14.14 -25.96
CA PHE A 702 -10.67 13.79 -27.38
C PHE A 702 -10.59 15.03 -28.27
N PRO A 703 -9.98 14.93 -29.47
CA PRO A 703 -10.14 15.94 -30.50
C PRO A 703 -11.59 15.94 -30.99
N THR A 704 -12.22 17.10 -30.96
CA THR A 704 -13.61 17.34 -31.40
C THR A 704 -13.70 18.04 -32.74
N GLY A 705 -12.60 18.59 -33.19
CA GLY A 705 -12.49 19.30 -34.46
C GLY A 705 -11.06 19.35 -34.94
N ARG A 706 -10.87 20.07 -36.05
CA ARG A 706 -9.55 20.34 -36.62
C ARG A 706 -9.49 21.71 -37.25
N ALA A 707 -8.35 22.36 -37.18
CA ALA A 707 -8.02 23.58 -37.89
C ALA A 707 -6.97 23.29 -38.95
N VAL A 708 -7.09 23.91 -40.10
CA VAL A 708 -6.06 23.83 -41.16
C VAL A 708 -5.31 25.16 -41.20
N ILE A 709 -4.02 25.15 -40.90
CA ILE A 709 -3.16 26.32 -40.89
C ILE A 709 -2.01 26.05 -41.84
N GLY A 710 -2.04 26.67 -43.02
CA GLY A 710 -1.14 26.32 -44.09
C GLY A 710 -1.34 24.88 -44.56
N ASN A 711 -0.26 24.07 -44.49
CA ASN A 711 -0.31 22.64 -44.79
C ASN A 711 -0.43 21.74 -43.55
N ALA A 712 -0.54 22.34 -42.37
CA ALA A 712 -0.67 21.57 -41.11
C ALA A 712 -2.12 21.44 -40.71
N ILE A 713 -2.53 20.22 -40.32
CA ILE A 713 -3.82 19.91 -39.75
C ILE A 713 -3.62 19.76 -38.26
N LEU A 714 -4.21 20.68 -37.49
CA LEU A 714 -4.08 20.72 -36.03
C LEU A 714 -5.39 20.22 -35.39
N PRO A 715 -5.33 19.27 -34.45
CA PRO A 715 -6.51 18.83 -33.71
C PRO A 715 -6.98 19.93 -32.74
N ILE A 716 -8.29 20.12 -32.65
CA ILE A 716 -8.95 20.96 -31.63
C ILE A 716 -9.51 20.00 -30.59
N TYR A 717 -9.01 20.07 -29.39
CA TYR A 717 -9.43 19.18 -28.31
C TYR A 717 -10.65 19.68 -27.57
N SER A 718 -11.41 18.76 -26.99
CA SER A 718 -12.47 19.04 -26.02
C SER A 718 -11.89 19.60 -24.71
N ASP A 719 -12.78 20.05 -23.83
CA ASP A 719 -12.43 20.25 -22.42
C ASP A 719 -11.75 19.00 -21.86
N ARG A 720 -10.84 19.21 -20.86
CA ARG A 720 -10.09 18.13 -20.23
C ARG A 720 -11.03 17.09 -19.61
N ASN A 721 -10.82 15.81 -19.94
CA ASN A 721 -11.57 14.69 -19.40
C ASN A 721 -13.10 14.75 -19.64
N ALA A 722 -13.53 15.40 -20.73
CA ALA A 722 -14.94 15.57 -21.07
C ALA A 722 -15.60 14.27 -21.55
N TYR A 723 -14.85 13.39 -22.17
CA TYR A 723 -15.31 12.11 -22.71
C TYR A 723 -14.89 10.93 -21.86
N ARG A 724 -15.33 9.72 -22.24
CA ARG A 724 -14.94 8.47 -21.58
C ARG A 724 -14.55 7.40 -22.60
N LEU A 725 -13.58 6.57 -22.23
CA LEU A 725 -13.31 5.31 -22.91
C LEU A 725 -14.54 4.39 -22.79
N PRO A 726 -14.70 3.40 -23.69
CA PRO A 726 -15.70 2.37 -23.55
C PRO A 726 -15.60 1.63 -22.21
N ASP A 727 -16.72 1.19 -21.68
CA ASP A 727 -16.78 0.44 -20.43
C ASP A 727 -15.95 -0.83 -20.48
N TYR A 728 -15.26 -1.07 -19.37
CA TYR A 728 -14.39 -2.20 -19.15
C TYR A 728 -15.14 -3.36 -18.51
N HIS A 729 -15.01 -4.57 -19.06
CA HIS A 729 -15.42 -5.79 -18.36
C HIS A 729 -14.58 -6.98 -18.78
N ARG A 730 -14.41 -7.95 -17.86
CA ARG A 730 -13.56 -9.12 -18.07
C ARG A 730 -14.02 -10.29 -17.21
N LEU A 731 -13.80 -11.50 -17.73
CA LEU A 731 -14.00 -12.77 -17.05
C LEU A 731 -12.68 -13.51 -16.96
N ASP A 732 -12.26 -13.89 -15.76
CA ASP A 732 -11.10 -14.73 -15.52
C ASP A 732 -11.54 -16.03 -14.82
N LEU A 733 -10.96 -17.14 -15.26
CA LEU A 733 -11.26 -18.47 -14.75
C LEU A 733 -9.98 -19.18 -14.32
N SER A 734 -10.04 -20.01 -13.29
CA SER A 734 -8.95 -20.93 -12.99
C SER A 734 -9.44 -22.24 -12.39
N VAL A 735 -8.65 -23.29 -12.59
CA VAL A 735 -8.86 -24.60 -12.01
C VAL A 735 -7.56 -25.07 -11.38
N SER A 736 -7.63 -25.48 -10.10
CA SER A 736 -6.50 -26.02 -9.35
C SER A 736 -6.69 -27.50 -9.09
N LEU A 737 -5.62 -28.28 -9.30
CA LEU A 737 -5.56 -29.71 -9.03
C LEU A 737 -4.42 -30.02 -8.06
N LYS A 738 -4.74 -30.32 -6.81
CA LYS A 738 -3.79 -30.75 -5.79
C LYS A 738 -3.37 -32.20 -5.97
N GLY A 739 -2.11 -32.50 -5.73
CA GLY A 739 -1.57 -33.84 -5.69
C GLY A 739 -2.26 -34.68 -4.61
N LYS A 740 -2.23 -36.03 -4.76
CA LYS A 740 -2.75 -36.94 -3.71
C LYS A 740 -1.95 -36.78 -2.42
N GLU A 741 -2.63 -36.54 -1.32
CA GLU A 741 -2.04 -36.58 0.02
C GLU A 741 -1.83 -38.05 0.41
N LYS A 742 -0.61 -38.35 0.89
CA LYS A 742 -0.23 -39.67 1.43
C LYS A 742 0.48 -39.46 2.75
N PRO A 743 0.21 -40.27 3.77
CA PRO A 743 0.95 -40.20 5.04
C PRO A 743 2.48 -40.27 4.81
N GLY A 744 3.22 -39.37 5.45
CA GLY A 744 4.68 -39.29 5.32
C GLY A 744 5.22 -38.62 4.05
N LYS A 745 4.37 -38.20 3.13
CA LYS A 745 4.79 -37.49 1.91
C LYS A 745 5.23 -36.08 2.25
N LYS A 746 6.50 -35.75 1.98
CA LYS A 746 7.05 -34.41 2.21
C LYS A 746 6.79 -33.44 1.04
N TRP A 747 6.64 -33.95 -0.19
CA TRP A 747 6.43 -33.15 -1.39
C TRP A 747 4.93 -32.97 -1.67
N HIS A 748 4.47 -31.73 -1.69
CA HIS A 748 3.10 -31.36 -2.05
C HIS A 748 3.13 -30.54 -3.32
N GLY A 749 2.44 -31.01 -4.36
CA GLY A 749 2.37 -30.33 -5.66
C GLY A 749 0.92 -29.97 -6.01
N GLU A 750 0.75 -28.86 -6.72
CA GLU A 750 -0.53 -28.38 -7.22
C GLU A 750 -0.37 -27.82 -8.62
N TRP A 751 -1.19 -28.27 -9.56
CA TRP A 751 -1.31 -27.67 -10.88
C TRP A 751 -2.41 -26.63 -10.86
N ASN A 752 -2.17 -25.48 -11.46
CA ASN A 752 -3.14 -24.41 -11.66
C ASN A 752 -3.18 -24.05 -13.14
N LEU A 753 -4.34 -24.22 -13.75
CA LEU A 753 -4.66 -23.76 -15.10
C LEU A 753 -5.53 -22.52 -14.96
N SER A 754 -5.11 -21.39 -15.50
CA SER A 754 -5.87 -20.13 -15.49
C SER A 754 -6.07 -19.61 -16.90
N VAL A 755 -7.19 -18.91 -17.11
CA VAL A 755 -7.52 -18.22 -18.37
C VAL A 755 -7.93 -16.80 -18.01
N TYR A 756 -7.12 -15.84 -18.42
CA TYR A 756 -7.42 -14.43 -18.32
C TYR A 756 -8.24 -14.00 -19.52
N ASN A 757 -9.26 -13.17 -19.30
CA ASN A 757 -10.16 -12.65 -20.33
C ASN A 757 -10.82 -13.76 -21.16
N ALA A 758 -11.49 -14.70 -20.47
CA ALA A 758 -11.99 -15.96 -21.05
C ALA A 758 -12.99 -15.79 -22.20
N TYR A 759 -13.71 -14.66 -22.32
CA TYR A 759 -14.61 -14.37 -23.43
C TYR A 759 -14.03 -13.38 -24.47
N ASN A 760 -12.71 -13.13 -24.43
CA ASN A 760 -11.97 -12.38 -25.45
C ASN A 760 -12.49 -10.95 -25.67
N ARG A 761 -12.80 -10.22 -24.60
CA ARG A 761 -13.17 -8.80 -24.71
C ARG A 761 -11.94 -7.96 -25.03
N HIS A 762 -11.96 -7.23 -26.13
CA HIS A 762 -10.94 -6.25 -26.47
C HIS A 762 -11.27 -4.92 -25.76
N ASN A 763 -10.87 -4.81 -24.50
CA ASN A 763 -11.03 -3.61 -23.69
C ASN A 763 -10.14 -2.50 -24.23
N ALA A 764 -10.65 -1.27 -24.32
CA ALA A 764 -9.84 -0.14 -24.76
C ALA A 764 -8.78 0.20 -23.71
N TRP A 765 -7.50 0.13 -24.08
CA TRP A 765 -6.38 0.68 -23.30
C TRP A 765 -6.16 2.15 -23.64
N SER A 766 -6.18 2.49 -24.94
CA SER A 766 -6.17 3.86 -25.45
C SER A 766 -7.01 3.96 -26.71
N ILE A 767 -7.44 5.18 -27.02
CA ILE A 767 -8.00 5.54 -28.33
C ILE A 767 -7.20 6.71 -28.87
N ASN A 768 -6.54 6.50 -29.99
CA ASN A 768 -5.77 7.51 -30.71
C ASN A 768 -6.51 7.92 -31.95
N PHE A 769 -6.29 9.16 -32.41
CA PHE A 769 -6.85 9.68 -33.65
C PHE A 769 -5.70 9.87 -34.63
N THR A 770 -5.76 9.14 -35.73
CA THR A 770 -4.77 9.14 -36.79
C THR A 770 -5.41 9.65 -38.06
N GLN A 771 -4.64 10.39 -38.88
CA GLN A 771 -5.07 10.82 -40.18
C GLN A 771 -4.77 9.73 -41.21
N ASP A 772 -5.65 9.61 -42.23
CA ASP A 772 -5.40 8.70 -43.33
C ASP A 772 -4.17 9.15 -44.14
N ASN A 773 -3.29 8.22 -44.46
CA ASN A 773 -2.05 8.54 -45.22
C ASN A 773 -2.33 9.00 -46.65
N LYS A 774 -3.50 8.69 -47.24
CA LYS A 774 -3.87 9.06 -48.61
C LYS A 774 -4.74 10.31 -48.66
N ASP A 775 -5.57 10.53 -47.64
CA ASP A 775 -6.42 11.70 -47.47
C ASP A 775 -6.28 12.26 -46.06
N PRO A 776 -5.42 13.25 -45.83
CA PRO A 776 -5.22 13.85 -44.49
C PRO A 776 -6.48 14.45 -43.88
N TYR A 777 -7.53 14.69 -44.69
CA TYR A 777 -8.83 15.15 -44.21
C TYR A 777 -9.72 14.05 -43.61
N VAL A 778 -9.33 12.78 -43.76
CA VAL A 778 -10.00 11.64 -43.11
C VAL A 778 -9.27 11.30 -41.81
N THR A 779 -10.00 11.24 -40.70
CA THR A 779 -9.46 10.89 -39.37
C THR A 779 -10.09 9.60 -38.88
N TYR A 780 -9.28 8.66 -38.45
CA TYR A 780 -9.70 7.39 -37.83
C TYR A 780 -9.50 7.42 -36.35
N ALA A 781 -10.46 6.87 -35.59
CA ALA A 781 -10.26 6.52 -34.20
C ALA A 781 -9.73 5.10 -34.11
N GLU A 782 -8.48 4.95 -33.69
CA GLU A 782 -7.79 3.68 -33.52
C GLU A 782 -7.83 3.24 -32.06
N LYS A 783 -8.52 2.13 -31.80
CA LYS A 783 -8.59 1.55 -30.46
C LYS A 783 -7.48 0.54 -30.24
N THR A 784 -6.57 0.83 -29.30
CA THR A 784 -5.54 -0.11 -28.83
C THR A 784 -6.08 -0.91 -27.65
N TYR A 785 -5.85 -2.22 -27.63
CA TYR A 785 -6.13 -3.12 -26.51
C TYR A 785 -4.88 -3.93 -26.17
N LEU A 786 -4.71 -4.31 -24.89
CA LEU A 786 -3.51 -5.02 -24.42
C LEU A 786 -3.69 -6.55 -24.45
N PHE A 787 -4.86 -7.03 -24.10
CA PHE A 787 -5.06 -8.45 -23.85
C PHE A 787 -6.24 -9.04 -24.64
N SER A 788 -5.97 -10.19 -25.25
CA SER A 788 -6.96 -11.16 -25.72
C SER A 788 -7.11 -12.28 -24.67
N VAL A 789 -7.55 -13.47 -25.06
CA VAL A 789 -7.55 -14.65 -24.18
C VAL A 789 -6.13 -15.09 -23.88
N ILE A 790 -5.76 -15.20 -22.59
CA ILE A 790 -4.42 -15.63 -22.18
C ILE A 790 -4.55 -16.86 -21.27
N PRO A 791 -4.28 -18.06 -21.76
CA PRO A 791 -4.14 -19.25 -20.92
C PRO A 791 -2.78 -19.28 -20.26
N ALA A 792 -2.72 -19.75 -19.01
CA ALA A 792 -1.48 -19.95 -18.29
C ALA A 792 -1.55 -21.22 -17.43
N LEU A 793 -0.43 -21.94 -17.37
CA LEU A 793 -0.26 -23.13 -16.56
C LEU A 793 0.86 -22.94 -15.57
N THR A 794 0.61 -23.27 -14.29
CA THR A 794 1.60 -23.16 -13.22
C THR A 794 1.62 -24.43 -12.38
N TYR A 795 2.81 -24.89 -12.04
CA TYR A 795 3.03 -25.95 -11.06
C TYR A 795 3.60 -25.36 -9.79
N ASN A 796 2.83 -25.42 -8.70
CA ASN A 796 3.25 -24.99 -7.37
C ASN A 796 3.73 -26.22 -6.58
N PHE A 797 4.78 -26.06 -5.78
CA PHE A 797 5.32 -27.14 -4.94
C PHE A 797 5.74 -26.63 -3.57
N LYS A 798 5.65 -27.52 -2.60
CA LYS A 798 6.09 -27.30 -1.22
C LYS A 798 6.73 -28.58 -0.69
N PHE A 799 7.89 -28.41 0.01
CA PHE A 799 8.64 -29.48 0.67
C PHE A 799 8.85 -29.18 2.14
#